data_20f0660bb0e0e9f3bef3ddb9fcf0f8b8
#
_entry.id   20f0660bb0e0e9f3bef3ddb9fcf0f8b8
#
_cell.length_a   1.000
_cell.length_b   1.000
_cell.length_c   1.000
_cell.angle_alpha   90.00
_cell.angle_beta   90.00
_cell.angle_gamma   90.00
#
_symmetry.space_group_name_H-M   'P 1'
#
loop_
_entity.id
_entity.type
_entity.pdbx_description
1 polymer ?
#
loop_
_entity_poly.entity_id
_entity_poly.type
_entity_poly.pdbx_seq_one_letter_code
_entity_poly.pdbx_strand_id
1 'polypeptide(L)'
;MSFAINTIKKLPLCGLLGALFCLPLHAEKVSLNTPHNSFVIDLDKGAEPQFLYYGPCISNADMANLQKLKDDNWTRSELYPAYGATHTMNEICLAMRHADGNLSTNLVIDDYSIKPHTEKAPNGESRSGQLLTITLKDALYATTVHLYYLAYNDLDMLESWTDITNGEKKTVTLTQFYNPLLPIRRGNVHVTHFHGSWASEAQLVEEPLNTGLFEIKNKDGLRNATSDRNEVMLSLDGPARENNGDVIGAVLSYSGNFRVTIDTDETDYHQYFAGINPDNSEYHLKKGETFTTPRSAYTYSVSGTNGVSQTFHSWARKYMLRHADKERMILLNSWEGVYFDFNHEGMNQMMHDIASMGGELFVMDDGWFGNKYRRITDDAALGDWVVDTKKLPEGIERLLADAKKNGVKFGIWIEPEMANTTSELYEKHPDWIIKAPGREPVQGRGGTQVVLDLSNPKVQDYVFSIVDNLLTKYQEIAYIKWDANAPVMNHGSQYLPMADQSHLYIEYHRGLINVCERVRAKYPDVVIQDCASGGGRANYGLLPYFDEFWVSDNTDALQRVFMQWGTSYFFPAIAMASHISAVPNHAIYRTTSIKFRCDVAMSGRLGMEIQPKNMTDEEKAFCRQAITDYKRIRPVVQFGDLYRLHSPYSGDNLASLMYVSADKQKAVFFWWKLETFKNQHLPRVKMAGLDANRMYRIHELNRVDDTPLSCEGKAYSGAFLMQTGLEMPVSHNVDYSKRNDWSSRVLELVAE
;
A
#
# COMPACT_ATOMS: atom_id res chain seq x y z
N MET A 1 -12.96 101.39 -10.03
CA MET A 1 -12.79 102.06 -8.75
C MET A 1 -12.67 100.98 -7.72
N SER A 2 -11.44 100.64 -7.33
CA SER A 2 -10.75 101.24 -6.17
C SER A 2 -11.27 100.69 -4.85
N PHE A 3 -10.58 99.96 -4.20
CA PHE A 3 -9.61 99.87 -3.07
C PHE A 3 -9.97 98.60 -2.26
N ALA A 4 -9.14 97.67 -2.00
CA ALA A 4 -7.86 97.55 -1.30
C ALA A 4 -7.97 97.40 0.24
N ILE A 5 -7.24 96.35 0.73
CA ILE A 5 -6.53 96.23 1.99
C ILE A 5 -7.38 95.83 3.22
N ASN A 6 -7.11 94.83 4.02
CA ASN A 6 -5.90 94.21 4.62
C ASN A 6 -6.31 93.10 5.64
N THR A 7 -5.57 92.08 5.64
CA THR A 7 -4.95 91.34 6.76
C THR A 7 -5.73 91.03 8.03
N ILE A 8 -5.74 89.77 8.50
CA ILE A 8 -5.05 89.20 9.65
C ILE A 8 -5.52 87.74 9.95
N LYS A 9 -4.53 86.90 9.98
CA LYS A 9 -4.36 85.58 10.62
C LYS A 9 -5.43 85.07 11.57
N LYS A 10 -5.86 83.77 11.34
CA LYS A 10 -5.80 82.71 12.36
C LYS A 10 -6.11 81.38 11.68
N LEU A 11 -5.16 80.38 11.78
CA LEU A 11 -5.43 78.98 11.71
C LEU A 11 -6.39 78.57 12.82
N PRO A 12 -7.30 77.59 12.57
CA PRO A 12 -7.03 76.27 13.11
C PRO A 12 -7.57 75.07 12.30
N LEU A 13 -6.96 73.97 12.64
CA LEU A 13 -7.40 72.59 12.66
C LEU A 13 -7.77 71.92 11.33
N CYS A 14 -6.81 71.14 10.81
CA CYS A 14 -6.98 70.05 9.92
C CYS A 14 -7.92 68.99 10.50
N GLY A 15 -9.08 68.83 9.88
CA GLY A 15 -9.83 67.58 9.95
C GLY A 15 -9.21 66.54 9.00
N LEU A 16 -8.46 65.61 9.53
CA LEU A 16 -8.09 64.38 8.78
C LEU A 16 -9.36 63.60 8.53
N LEU A 17 -9.93 63.68 7.35
CA LEU A 17 -10.74 62.62 6.77
C LEU A 17 -9.75 61.50 6.42
N GLY A 18 -9.71 60.46 7.26
CA GLY A 18 -9.07 59.21 6.93
C GLY A 18 -9.81 58.59 5.74
N ALA A 19 -9.23 58.69 4.56
CA ALA A 19 -9.58 57.79 3.46
C ALA A 19 -9.14 56.40 3.91
N LEU A 20 -10.09 55.59 4.34
CA LEU A 20 -9.91 54.13 4.35
C LEU A 20 -9.63 53.73 2.90
N PHE A 21 -8.35 53.61 2.56
CA PHE A 21 -7.95 52.78 1.45
C PHE A 21 -8.34 51.35 1.85
N CYS A 22 -9.46 50.86 1.37
CA CYS A 22 -9.65 49.43 1.15
C CYS A 22 -8.53 49.00 0.17
N LEU A 23 -7.41 48.55 0.73
CA LEU A 23 -6.49 47.75 -0.05
C LEU A 23 -7.30 46.57 -0.57
N PRO A 24 -7.31 46.28 -1.86
CA PRO A 24 -7.91 45.05 -2.32
C PRO A 24 -7.22 43.92 -1.56
N LEU A 25 -7.96 43.05 -0.88
CA LEU A 25 -7.44 41.80 -0.39
C LEU A 25 -6.89 41.09 -1.62
N HIS A 26 -5.57 41.06 -1.75
CA HIS A 26 -4.93 40.28 -2.79
C HIS A 26 -5.11 38.80 -2.42
N ALA A 27 -5.64 38.05 -3.35
CA ALA A 27 -5.61 36.62 -3.31
C ALA A 27 -4.19 36.16 -2.96
N GLU A 28 -4.01 35.40 -1.87
CA GLU A 28 -2.70 34.94 -1.46
C GLU A 28 -2.43 33.57 -2.06
N LYS A 29 -1.55 33.56 -3.07
CA LYS A 29 -1.05 32.31 -3.66
C LYS A 29 -0.02 31.70 -2.75
N VAL A 30 -0.27 30.48 -2.34
CA VAL A 30 0.56 29.72 -1.42
C VAL A 30 1.16 28.52 -2.13
N SER A 31 2.47 28.31 -1.97
CA SER A 31 3.17 27.13 -2.49
C SER A 31 3.65 26.25 -1.34
N LEU A 32 3.31 24.97 -1.43
CA LEU A 32 3.95 23.91 -0.67
C LEU A 32 4.96 23.22 -1.57
N ASN A 33 6.22 23.13 -1.13
CA ASN A 33 7.29 22.57 -1.92
C ASN A 33 7.86 21.31 -1.26
N THR A 34 8.03 20.27 -2.07
CA THR A 34 8.88 19.13 -1.80
C THR A 34 10.25 19.35 -2.44
N PRO A 35 11.23 18.44 -2.38
CA PRO A 35 12.53 18.66 -3.02
C PRO A 35 12.46 19.04 -4.51
N HIS A 36 11.53 18.48 -5.28
CA HIS A 36 11.46 18.70 -6.72
C HIS A 36 10.07 19.11 -7.24
N ASN A 37 9.04 19.17 -6.38
CA ASN A 37 7.67 19.50 -6.79
C ASN A 37 7.11 20.70 -6.03
N SER A 38 6.23 21.45 -6.69
CA SER A 38 5.42 22.51 -6.08
C SER A 38 3.94 22.20 -6.20
N PHE A 39 3.21 22.40 -5.09
CA PHE A 39 1.75 22.38 -5.05
C PHE A 39 1.26 23.78 -4.68
N VAL A 40 0.52 24.42 -5.59
CA VAL A 40 0.13 25.83 -5.46
C VAL A 40 -1.38 26.00 -5.37
N ILE A 41 -1.80 26.73 -4.36
CA ILE A 41 -3.20 27.01 -4.01
C ILE A 41 -3.43 28.51 -3.94
N ASP A 42 -4.61 28.95 -4.30
CA ASP A 42 -5.11 30.31 -4.06
C ASP A 42 -6.05 30.31 -2.86
N LEU A 43 -5.76 31.16 -1.86
CA LEU A 43 -6.44 31.21 -0.57
C LEU A 43 -7.03 32.61 -0.29
N ASP A 44 -8.13 32.92 -0.98
CA ASP A 44 -8.91 34.12 -0.72
C ASP A 44 -9.86 33.91 0.47
N LYS A 45 -9.74 34.70 1.55
CA LYS A 45 -10.69 34.64 2.68
C LYS A 45 -12.12 34.94 2.21
N GLY A 46 -13.06 34.12 2.66
CA GLY A 46 -14.48 34.23 2.26
C GLY A 46 -14.81 33.56 0.93
N ALA A 47 -13.82 32.94 0.27
CA ALA A 47 -14.02 32.10 -0.93
C ALA A 47 -13.63 30.66 -0.65
N GLU A 48 -13.87 29.76 -1.59
CA GLU A 48 -13.41 28.38 -1.53
C GLU A 48 -11.92 28.30 -1.92
N PRO A 49 -11.12 27.35 -1.35
CA PRO A 49 -9.73 27.18 -1.73
C PRO A 49 -9.60 26.66 -3.16
N GLN A 50 -8.77 27.31 -3.98
CA GLN A 50 -8.65 27.03 -5.42
C GLN A 50 -7.30 26.42 -5.77
N PHE A 51 -7.29 25.34 -6.51
CA PHE A 51 -6.09 24.73 -7.09
C PHE A 51 -5.52 25.59 -8.22
N LEU A 52 -4.19 25.75 -8.23
CA LEU A 52 -3.50 26.45 -9.31
C LEU A 52 -2.50 25.57 -10.06
N TYR A 53 -1.73 24.73 -9.35
CA TYR A 53 -0.66 23.96 -9.95
C TYR A 53 -0.21 22.77 -9.09
N TYR A 54 0.13 21.66 -9.73
CA TYR A 54 0.92 20.60 -9.14
C TYR A 54 1.86 20.02 -10.21
N GLY A 55 3.16 20.01 -9.93
CA GLY A 55 4.18 19.58 -10.88
C GLY A 55 5.59 19.92 -10.43
N PRO A 56 6.60 19.92 -11.35
CA PRO A 56 7.96 20.32 -11.01
C PRO A 56 8.03 21.67 -10.33
N CYS A 57 9.07 21.89 -9.49
CA CYS A 57 9.24 23.13 -8.76
C CYS A 57 9.23 24.36 -9.68
N ILE A 58 8.46 25.37 -9.29
CA ILE A 58 8.38 26.66 -10.00
C ILE A 58 8.92 27.81 -9.14
N SER A 59 9.37 28.89 -9.79
CA SER A 59 9.83 30.08 -9.10
C SER A 59 8.67 30.89 -8.50
N ASN A 60 8.97 31.75 -7.52
CA ASN A 60 7.97 32.70 -7.01
C ASN A 60 7.43 33.65 -8.09
N ALA A 61 8.23 33.99 -9.10
CA ALA A 61 7.80 34.79 -10.24
C ALA A 61 6.79 34.05 -11.12
N ASP A 62 7.03 32.76 -11.39
CA ASP A 62 6.11 31.91 -12.15
C ASP A 62 4.81 31.69 -11.35
N MET A 63 4.92 31.42 -10.03
CA MET A 63 3.78 31.29 -9.16
C MET A 63 2.90 32.56 -9.18
N ALA A 64 3.50 33.75 -9.16
CA ALA A 64 2.75 35.01 -9.24
C ALA A 64 1.94 35.15 -10.54
N ASN A 65 2.40 34.54 -11.64
CA ASN A 65 1.75 34.58 -12.94
C ASN A 65 0.67 33.51 -13.13
N LEU A 66 0.59 32.50 -12.25
CA LEU A 66 -0.49 31.52 -12.30
C LEU A 66 -1.84 32.22 -12.14
N GLN A 67 -2.81 31.84 -12.92
CA GLN A 67 -4.16 32.40 -12.86
C GLN A 67 -5.17 31.32 -12.54
N LYS A 68 -6.21 31.68 -11.76
CA LYS A 68 -7.41 30.85 -11.64
C LYS A 68 -7.97 30.62 -13.03
N LEU A 69 -8.50 29.44 -13.28
CA LEU A 69 -9.37 29.27 -14.44
C LEU A 69 -10.55 30.22 -14.25
N LYS A 70 -10.68 31.16 -15.18
CA LYS A 70 -11.89 31.96 -15.29
C LYS A 70 -12.84 31.15 -16.15
N ASP A 71 -13.73 30.45 -15.52
CA ASP A 71 -14.86 29.92 -16.21
C ASP A 71 -16.12 30.69 -15.80
N ASP A 72 -16.98 30.94 -16.75
CA ASP A 72 -18.12 31.82 -16.60
C ASP A 72 -19.24 31.29 -15.70
N ASN A 73 -19.10 30.09 -15.09
CA ASN A 73 -20.00 29.50 -14.08
C ASN A 73 -19.66 28.07 -13.63
N TRP A 74 -18.56 27.44 -14.08
CA TRP A 74 -18.29 26.03 -13.90
C TRP A 74 -16.84 25.74 -13.50
N THR A 75 -16.20 26.62 -12.70
CA THR A 75 -14.85 26.35 -12.19
C THR A 75 -14.85 25.08 -11.35
N ARG A 76 -14.04 24.11 -11.78
CA ARG A 76 -13.79 22.85 -11.07
C ARG A 76 -12.43 22.87 -10.39
N SER A 77 -12.02 24.04 -9.91
CA SER A 77 -10.72 24.24 -9.27
C SER A 77 -10.78 24.15 -7.75
N GLU A 78 -11.99 24.08 -7.20
CA GLU A 78 -12.24 23.97 -5.77
C GLU A 78 -11.61 22.69 -5.24
N LEU A 79 -10.89 22.82 -4.10
CA LEU A 79 -10.20 21.68 -3.50
C LEU A 79 -11.09 20.86 -2.56
N TYR A 80 -12.19 21.43 -2.09
CA TYR A 80 -13.07 20.77 -1.13
C TYR A 80 -14.55 21.16 -1.31
N PRO A 81 -15.16 20.84 -2.46
CA PRO A 81 -16.56 21.14 -2.69
C PRO A 81 -17.45 20.36 -1.71
N ALA A 82 -18.37 21.06 -1.04
CA ALA A 82 -19.39 20.46 -0.19
C ALA A 82 -20.75 20.52 -0.88
N TYR A 83 -21.64 19.56 -0.61
CA TYR A 83 -22.99 19.57 -1.19
C TYR A 83 -23.79 20.81 -0.76
N GLY A 84 -24.12 21.67 -1.69
CA GLY A 84 -24.82 22.92 -1.46
C GLY A 84 -24.31 24.03 -2.37
N ALA A 85 -24.86 25.23 -2.26
CA ALA A 85 -24.46 26.39 -3.06
C ALA A 85 -24.39 26.05 -4.57
N THR A 86 -23.21 26.13 -5.16
CA THR A 86 -22.96 25.82 -6.58
C THR A 86 -22.64 24.36 -6.86
N HIS A 87 -22.48 23.52 -5.81
CA HIS A 87 -21.97 22.13 -5.93
C HIS A 87 -23.08 21.06 -5.84
N THR A 88 -24.31 21.37 -6.20
CA THR A 88 -25.44 20.41 -6.14
C THR A 88 -25.44 19.40 -7.28
N MET A 89 -24.70 19.63 -8.35
CA MET A 89 -24.67 18.79 -9.56
C MET A 89 -23.31 18.11 -9.81
N ASN A 90 -22.28 18.46 -9.03
CA ASN A 90 -20.92 17.95 -9.21
C ASN A 90 -20.62 16.82 -8.25
N GLU A 91 -19.53 16.05 -8.51
CA GLU A 91 -18.90 15.24 -7.48
C GLU A 91 -18.34 16.14 -6.37
N ILE A 92 -18.43 15.68 -5.13
CA ILE A 92 -18.16 16.49 -3.93
C ILE A 92 -17.27 15.74 -2.94
N CYS A 93 -16.56 16.50 -2.08
CA CYS A 93 -15.80 15.93 -0.99
C CYS A 93 -16.65 15.69 0.26
N LEU A 94 -17.56 16.59 0.57
CA LEU A 94 -18.39 16.52 1.78
C LEU A 94 -19.89 16.59 1.46
N ALA A 95 -20.63 15.62 1.96
CA ALA A 95 -22.09 15.70 2.09
C ALA A 95 -22.49 15.39 3.53
N MET A 96 -23.35 16.22 4.08
CA MET A 96 -23.84 16.04 5.46
C MET A 96 -25.30 16.47 5.60
N ARG A 97 -25.96 15.91 6.60
CA ARG A 97 -27.27 16.36 7.06
C ARG A 97 -27.09 17.12 8.36
N HIS A 98 -27.40 18.40 8.34
CA HIS A 98 -27.35 19.27 9.50
C HIS A 98 -28.38 18.90 10.57
N ALA A 99 -28.22 19.43 11.78
CA ALA A 99 -29.08 19.11 12.93
C ALA A 99 -30.57 19.49 12.74
N ASP A 100 -30.90 20.36 11.82
CA ASP A 100 -32.25 20.75 11.43
C ASP A 100 -32.80 19.96 10.25
N GLY A 101 -32.00 19.04 9.66
CA GLY A 101 -32.38 18.22 8.54
C GLY A 101 -31.98 18.77 7.17
N ASN A 102 -31.45 19.99 7.07
CA ASN A 102 -30.97 20.57 5.82
C ASN A 102 -29.72 19.83 5.31
N LEU A 103 -29.51 19.82 4.00
CA LEU A 103 -28.40 19.17 3.34
C LEU A 103 -27.36 20.15 2.78
N SER A 104 -27.71 21.44 2.68
CA SER A 104 -26.85 22.43 2.03
C SER A 104 -25.77 22.92 2.98
N THR A 105 -24.52 22.70 2.60
CA THR A 105 -23.32 23.15 3.30
C THR A 105 -22.56 24.10 2.36
N ASN A 106 -22.18 25.29 2.85
CA ASN A 106 -21.41 26.27 2.08
C ASN A 106 -20.15 26.66 2.84
N LEU A 107 -19.02 26.04 2.50
CA LEU A 107 -17.76 26.21 3.19
C LEU A 107 -16.90 27.26 2.49
N VAL A 108 -16.46 28.26 3.25
CA VAL A 108 -15.51 29.27 2.78
C VAL A 108 -14.33 29.40 3.74
N ILE A 109 -13.19 29.88 3.24
CA ILE A 109 -11.97 30.07 4.01
C ILE A 109 -12.22 31.13 5.09
N ASP A 110 -12.07 30.73 6.35
CA ASP A 110 -12.04 31.63 7.52
C ASP A 110 -10.61 32.07 7.82
N ASP A 111 -9.68 31.11 7.84
CA ASP A 111 -8.26 31.33 8.11
C ASP A 111 -7.37 30.25 7.52
N TYR A 112 -6.06 30.51 7.43
CA TYR A 112 -5.06 29.51 7.06
C TYR A 112 -3.70 29.81 7.70
N SER A 113 -2.88 28.78 7.81
CA SER A 113 -1.49 28.93 8.29
C SER A 113 -0.56 27.93 7.65
N ILE A 114 0.69 28.34 7.38
CA ILE A 114 1.78 27.44 6.97
C ILE A 114 2.85 27.48 8.07
N LYS A 115 3.24 26.29 8.54
CA LYS A 115 4.24 26.17 9.61
C LYS A 115 5.18 25.00 9.34
N PRO A 116 6.46 25.12 9.72
CA PRO A 116 7.30 23.94 9.86
C PRO A 116 6.61 22.95 10.81
N HIS A 117 6.59 21.68 10.41
CA HIS A 117 5.93 20.61 11.15
C HIS A 117 6.86 19.41 11.28
N THR A 118 6.87 18.81 12.47
CA THR A 118 7.57 17.55 12.73
C THR A 118 6.66 16.67 13.55
N GLU A 119 6.46 15.46 13.10
CA GLU A 119 5.64 14.45 13.80
C GLU A 119 6.30 13.07 13.75
N LYS A 120 5.82 12.16 14.58
CA LYS A 120 6.15 10.74 14.48
C LYS A 120 5.41 10.13 13.30
N ALA A 121 6.16 9.53 12.40
CA ALA A 121 5.60 8.66 11.36
C ALA A 121 5.00 7.40 11.99
N PRO A 122 4.10 6.68 11.30
CA PRO A 122 3.46 5.49 11.85
C PRO A 122 4.43 4.37 12.28
N ASN A 123 5.59 4.27 11.64
CA ASN A 123 6.66 3.32 12.05
C ASN A 123 7.49 3.78 13.24
N GLY A 124 7.24 5.00 13.75
CA GLY A 124 7.94 5.60 14.88
C GLY A 124 9.09 6.55 14.52
N GLU A 125 9.50 6.60 13.23
CA GLU A 125 10.53 7.53 12.75
C GLU A 125 10.02 8.97 12.78
N SER A 126 10.95 9.93 12.82
CA SER A 126 10.60 11.35 12.78
C SER A 126 10.52 11.82 11.33
N ARG A 127 9.40 12.40 10.94
CA ARG A 127 9.22 13.04 9.64
C ARG A 127 8.97 14.54 9.79
N SER A 128 9.50 15.33 8.87
CA SER A 128 9.36 16.78 8.88
C SER A 128 8.97 17.33 7.52
N GLY A 129 8.25 18.44 7.54
CA GLY A 129 7.75 19.09 6.34
C GLY A 129 7.18 20.48 6.63
N GLN A 130 6.51 21.02 5.63
CA GLN A 130 5.66 22.20 5.76
C GLN A 130 4.20 21.75 5.85
N LEU A 131 3.53 22.14 6.93
CA LEU A 131 2.10 21.87 7.13
C LEU A 131 1.30 23.12 6.83
N LEU A 132 0.46 23.05 5.79
CA LEU A 132 -0.61 24.01 5.55
C LEU A 132 -1.87 23.50 6.24
N THR A 133 -2.50 24.37 7.01
CA THR A 133 -3.83 24.18 7.58
C THR A 133 -4.76 25.24 7.04
N ILE A 134 -5.86 24.85 6.40
CA ILE A 134 -6.91 25.76 5.91
C ILE A 134 -8.15 25.51 6.78
N THR A 135 -8.66 26.55 7.41
CA THR A 135 -9.89 26.49 8.20
C THR A 135 -11.06 26.97 7.34
N LEU A 136 -12.02 26.10 7.10
CA LEU A 136 -13.26 26.39 6.41
C LEU A 136 -14.42 26.47 7.41
N LYS A 137 -15.34 27.39 7.18
CA LYS A 137 -16.57 27.56 7.97
C LYS A 137 -17.78 27.76 7.08
N ASP A 138 -18.89 27.26 7.55
CA ASP A 138 -20.22 27.60 7.02
C ASP A 138 -20.74 28.86 7.74
N ALA A 139 -21.34 29.78 6.99
CA ALA A 139 -21.88 31.02 7.55
C ALA A 139 -23.16 30.83 8.38
N LEU A 140 -23.92 29.74 8.11
CA LEU A 140 -25.22 29.45 8.75
C LEU A 140 -25.07 28.40 9.85
N TYR A 141 -24.27 27.36 9.60
CA TYR A 141 -24.12 26.20 10.48
C TYR A 141 -22.80 26.27 11.24
N ALA A 142 -22.80 25.86 12.50
CA ALA A 142 -21.60 25.76 13.32
C ALA A 142 -20.76 24.53 12.95
N THR A 143 -20.46 24.39 11.67
CA THR A 143 -19.59 23.36 11.11
C THR A 143 -18.23 23.98 10.80
N THR A 144 -17.16 23.35 11.28
CA THR A 144 -15.78 23.75 10.97
C THR A 144 -15.06 22.58 10.31
N VAL A 145 -14.39 22.86 9.20
CA VAL A 145 -13.58 21.89 8.49
C VAL A 145 -12.15 22.39 8.42
N HIS A 146 -11.18 21.54 8.80
CA HIS A 146 -9.77 21.83 8.62
C HIS A 146 -9.23 20.93 7.51
N LEU A 147 -8.69 21.54 6.47
CA LEU A 147 -7.94 20.83 5.45
C LEU A 147 -6.46 20.91 5.79
N TYR A 148 -5.79 19.78 5.72
CA TYR A 148 -4.36 19.69 6.00
C TYR A 148 -3.62 19.21 4.76
N TYR A 149 -2.47 19.83 4.49
CA TYR A 149 -1.51 19.41 3.49
C TYR A 149 -0.11 19.43 4.10
N LEU A 150 0.57 18.28 4.09
CA LEU A 150 1.94 18.11 4.56
C LEU A 150 2.86 17.82 3.37
N ALA A 151 3.70 18.79 3.01
CA ALA A 151 4.76 18.60 2.02
C ALA A 151 6.05 18.20 2.74
N TYR A 152 6.64 17.05 2.36
CA TYR A 152 7.84 16.53 2.98
C TYR A 152 9.08 17.32 2.57
N ASN A 153 10.04 17.50 3.50
CA ASN A 153 11.30 18.21 3.23
C ASN A 153 12.32 17.35 2.45
N ASP A 154 12.18 16.04 2.48
CA ASP A 154 13.20 15.08 2.07
C ASP A 154 12.73 14.01 1.07
N LEU A 155 11.48 14.05 0.70
CA LEU A 155 10.86 13.21 -0.32
C LEU A 155 9.85 14.04 -1.13
N ASP A 156 9.68 13.69 -2.40
CA ASP A 156 8.66 14.28 -3.26
C ASP A 156 7.27 13.73 -2.92
N MET A 157 6.88 13.86 -1.65
CA MET A 157 5.63 13.36 -1.10
C MET A 157 4.79 14.50 -0.51
N LEU A 158 3.52 14.51 -0.86
CA LEU A 158 2.48 15.39 -0.32
C LEU A 158 1.39 14.52 0.32
N GLU A 159 1.08 14.71 1.60
CA GLU A 159 -0.10 14.10 2.22
C GLU A 159 -1.22 15.13 2.39
N SER A 160 -2.48 14.68 2.35
CA SER A 160 -3.65 15.48 2.71
C SER A 160 -4.65 14.70 3.55
N TRP A 161 -5.35 15.39 4.46
CA TRP A 161 -6.46 14.85 5.24
C TRP A 161 -7.37 15.96 5.72
N THR A 162 -8.50 15.60 6.31
CA THR A 162 -9.55 16.54 6.74
C THR A 162 -10.02 16.23 8.15
N ASP A 163 -10.21 17.26 8.97
CA ASP A 163 -10.97 17.22 10.20
C ASP A 163 -12.33 17.93 10.02
N ILE A 164 -13.42 17.25 10.33
CA ILE A 164 -14.79 17.76 10.25
C ILE A 164 -15.32 17.85 11.69
N THR A 165 -15.57 19.05 12.19
CA THR A 165 -16.03 19.28 13.56
C THR A 165 -17.48 19.75 13.59
N ASN A 166 -18.30 19.04 14.36
CA ASN A 166 -19.68 19.43 14.62
C ASN A 166 -19.79 20.40 15.80
N GLY A 167 -19.94 21.68 15.55
CA GLY A 167 -20.25 22.71 16.57
C GLY A 167 -21.74 22.98 16.73
N GLU A 168 -22.63 22.30 16.01
CA GLU A 168 -24.09 22.48 16.12
C GLU A 168 -24.63 21.94 17.44
N LYS A 169 -25.87 22.29 17.76
CA LYS A 169 -26.49 21.91 19.05
C LYS A 169 -26.82 20.43 19.20
N LYS A 170 -26.94 19.70 18.07
CA LYS A 170 -27.34 18.29 18.03
C LYS A 170 -26.38 17.52 17.10
N THR A 171 -26.56 16.21 17.03
CA THR A 171 -25.87 15.32 16.10
C THR A 171 -26.16 15.72 14.66
N VAL A 172 -25.11 15.72 13.83
CA VAL A 172 -25.16 15.79 12.37
C VAL A 172 -24.83 14.44 11.78
N THR A 173 -25.20 14.17 10.54
CA THR A 173 -24.88 12.92 9.85
C THR A 173 -23.97 13.22 8.67
N LEU A 174 -22.77 12.66 8.67
CA LEU A 174 -21.89 12.67 7.51
C LEU A 174 -22.31 11.54 6.58
N THR A 175 -22.62 11.85 5.33
CA THR A 175 -23.05 10.88 4.31
C THR A 175 -21.99 10.66 3.23
N GLN A 176 -21.08 11.63 3.03
CA GLN A 176 -19.86 11.52 2.24
C GLN A 176 -18.78 12.41 2.88
N PHE A 177 -17.53 11.94 2.96
CA PHE A 177 -16.46 12.62 3.70
C PHE A 177 -15.10 12.19 3.15
N TYR A 178 -14.79 12.68 1.94
CA TYR A 178 -13.51 12.46 1.28
C TYR A 178 -12.43 13.44 1.74
N ASN A 179 -11.21 13.16 1.35
CA ASN A 179 -10.11 14.09 1.44
C ASN A 179 -10.28 15.24 0.43
N PRO A 180 -9.49 16.31 0.55
CA PRO A 180 -9.43 17.31 -0.51
C PRO A 180 -9.10 16.63 -1.84
N LEU A 181 -9.83 16.99 -2.87
CA LEU A 181 -9.64 16.43 -4.20
C LEU A 181 -8.34 16.95 -4.86
N LEU A 182 -7.85 16.23 -5.85
CA LEU A 182 -6.73 16.66 -6.68
C LEU A 182 -7.24 16.95 -8.10
N PRO A 183 -7.28 18.23 -8.52
CA PRO A 183 -7.60 18.58 -9.90
C PRO A 183 -6.43 18.29 -10.85
N ILE A 184 -6.74 17.80 -12.06
CA ILE A 184 -5.76 17.45 -13.09
C ILE A 184 -6.17 18.15 -14.38
N ARG A 185 -5.36 19.14 -14.78
CA ARG A 185 -5.63 20.01 -15.95
C ARG A 185 -4.81 19.59 -17.16
N ARG A 186 -4.98 18.34 -17.57
CA ARG A 186 -4.32 17.73 -18.72
C ARG A 186 -5.33 16.88 -19.49
N GLY A 187 -5.35 17.01 -20.81
CA GLY A 187 -6.06 16.06 -21.66
C GLY A 187 -5.26 14.78 -21.86
N ASN A 188 -5.90 13.72 -22.39
CA ASN A 188 -5.28 12.43 -22.69
C ASN A 188 -4.62 11.77 -21.47
N VAL A 189 -5.29 11.81 -20.33
CA VAL A 189 -4.83 11.14 -19.09
C VAL A 189 -5.19 9.66 -19.13
N HIS A 190 -4.23 8.81 -18.79
CA HIS A 190 -4.42 7.38 -18.62
C HIS A 190 -4.30 7.02 -17.14
N VAL A 191 -5.22 6.19 -16.66
CA VAL A 191 -5.18 5.65 -15.31
C VAL A 191 -4.59 4.25 -15.33
N THR A 192 -3.57 4.03 -14.51
CA THR A 192 -3.07 2.70 -14.15
C THR A 192 -3.63 2.34 -12.78
N HIS A 193 -4.33 1.22 -12.69
CA HIS A 193 -4.90 0.68 -11.48
C HIS A 193 -4.75 -0.84 -11.42
N PHE A 194 -5.21 -1.45 -10.32
CA PHE A 194 -4.99 -2.89 -10.09
C PHE A 194 -6.30 -3.55 -9.76
N HIS A 195 -6.58 -4.63 -10.47
CA HIS A 195 -7.73 -5.48 -10.26
C HIS A 195 -7.27 -6.90 -9.96
N GLY A 196 -8.12 -7.71 -9.37
CA GLY A 196 -7.76 -9.09 -9.08
C GLY A 196 -8.88 -9.89 -8.43
N SER A 197 -8.46 -11.01 -7.88
CA SER A 197 -9.26 -11.88 -7.05
C SER A 197 -8.33 -12.69 -6.15
N TRP A 198 -8.87 -13.51 -5.27
CA TRP A 198 -8.05 -14.47 -4.54
C TRP A 198 -7.21 -15.33 -5.51
N ALA A 199 -5.92 -15.46 -5.20
CA ALA A 199 -4.93 -16.18 -5.98
C ALA A 199 -4.63 -15.58 -7.38
N SER A 200 -5.05 -14.33 -7.62
CA SER A 200 -4.76 -13.55 -8.84
C SER A 200 -4.78 -12.05 -8.52
N GLU A 201 -4.10 -11.65 -7.46
CA GLU A 201 -4.07 -10.29 -6.95
C GLU A 201 -3.22 -9.37 -7.83
N ALA A 202 -3.46 -8.06 -7.74
CA ALA A 202 -2.65 -6.99 -8.31
C ALA A 202 -2.40 -7.09 -9.82
N GLN A 203 -3.38 -7.54 -10.59
CA GLN A 203 -3.31 -7.52 -12.05
C GLN A 203 -3.40 -6.08 -12.54
N LEU A 204 -2.40 -5.67 -13.32
CA LEU A 204 -2.32 -4.30 -13.83
C LEU A 204 -3.34 -4.08 -14.94
N VAL A 205 -4.08 -2.99 -14.83
CA VAL A 205 -4.98 -2.45 -15.85
C VAL A 205 -4.57 -1.03 -16.15
N GLU A 206 -4.52 -0.67 -17.43
CA GLU A 206 -4.27 0.69 -17.89
C GLU A 206 -5.33 1.06 -18.91
N GLU A 207 -5.98 2.20 -18.73
CA GLU A 207 -7.01 2.69 -19.65
C GLU A 207 -7.04 4.21 -19.70
N PRO A 208 -7.48 4.82 -20.86
CA PRO A 208 -7.68 6.25 -20.95
C PRO A 208 -8.86 6.69 -20.08
N LEU A 209 -8.75 7.84 -19.44
CA LEU A 209 -9.90 8.48 -18.79
C LEU A 209 -10.77 9.11 -19.90
N ASN A 210 -12.04 8.77 -19.85
CA ASN A 210 -13.06 9.31 -20.75
C ASN A 210 -14.06 10.18 -19.97
N THR A 211 -14.78 11.06 -20.68
CA THR A 211 -15.84 11.88 -20.08
C THR A 211 -16.81 11.02 -19.26
N GLY A 212 -17.06 11.41 -18.01
CA GLY A 212 -17.88 10.70 -17.04
C GLY A 212 -17.08 10.21 -15.85
N LEU A 213 -17.66 9.29 -15.11
CA LEU A 213 -17.14 8.85 -13.83
C LEU A 213 -16.36 7.54 -13.96
N PHE A 214 -15.06 7.57 -13.67
CA PHE A 214 -14.28 6.38 -13.37
C PHE A 214 -14.34 6.10 -11.86
N GLU A 215 -14.63 4.87 -11.46
CA GLU A 215 -14.77 4.51 -10.04
C GLU A 215 -14.06 3.18 -9.72
N ILE A 216 -13.30 3.18 -8.63
CA ILE A 216 -12.79 1.97 -7.97
C ILE A 216 -13.29 1.98 -6.53
N LYS A 217 -13.87 0.87 -6.05
CA LYS A 217 -14.34 0.78 -4.67
C LYS A 217 -14.31 -0.63 -4.10
N ASN A 218 -14.17 -0.71 -2.79
CA ASN A 218 -14.24 -1.95 -2.04
C ASN A 218 -15.35 -1.91 -0.99
N LYS A 219 -15.95 -3.06 -0.71
CA LYS A 219 -17.02 -3.29 0.26
C LYS A 219 -16.82 -4.52 1.14
N ASP A 220 -15.66 -5.17 1.08
CA ASP A 220 -15.39 -6.44 1.77
C ASP A 220 -15.14 -6.29 3.27
N GLY A 221 -14.99 -5.05 3.73
CA GLY A 221 -14.73 -4.71 5.13
C GLY A 221 -13.27 -4.87 5.54
N LEU A 222 -12.68 -6.04 5.32
CA LEU A 222 -11.31 -6.37 5.73
C LEU A 222 -10.35 -6.58 4.56
N ARG A 223 -10.79 -7.32 3.55
CA ARG A 223 -9.93 -7.75 2.42
C ARG A 223 -9.99 -6.75 1.28
N ASN A 224 -9.69 -5.51 1.57
CA ASN A 224 -9.91 -4.37 0.70
C ASN A 224 -8.92 -4.22 -0.47
N ALA A 225 -7.95 -5.12 -0.61
CA ALA A 225 -7.00 -5.15 -1.73
C ALA A 225 -7.08 -6.46 -2.55
N THR A 226 -8.12 -7.27 -2.38
CA THR A 226 -8.32 -8.51 -3.12
C THR A 226 -8.80 -8.25 -4.54
N SER A 227 -9.91 -7.53 -4.70
CA SER A 227 -10.52 -7.25 -6.01
C SER A 227 -9.94 -6.01 -6.64
N ASP A 228 -9.91 -4.93 -5.90
CA ASP A 228 -9.43 -3.62 -6.34
C ASP A 228 -8.53 -3.03 -5.29
N ARG A 229 -7.63 -2.13 -5.71
CA ARG A 229 -6.72 -1.43 -4.82
C ARG A 229 -6.96 0.07 -4.89
N ASN A 230 -6.68 0.78 -3.80
CA ASN A 230 -6.85 2.23 -3.76
C ASN A 230 -5.65 3.01 -4.32
N GLU A 231 -4.61 2.31 -4.73
CA GLU A 231 -3.42 2.87 -5.34
C GLU A 231 -3.65 3.08 -6.84
N VAL A 232 -3.39 4.28 -7.34
CA VAL A 232 -3.50 4.61 -8.77
C VAL A 232 -2.32 5.44 -9.24
N MET A 233 -1.96 5.30 -10.54
CA MET A 233 -1.07 6.23 -11.23
C MET A 233 -1.82 6.88 -12.39
N LEU A 234 -1.60 8.18 -12.57
CA LEU A 234 -2.20 8.99 -13.64
C LEU A 234 -1.10 9.47 -14.55
N SER A 235 -1.01 8.90 -15.73
CA SER A 235 -0.09 9.34 -16.79
C SER A 235 -0.71 10.49 -17.58
N LEU A 236 -0.06 11.64 -17.59
CA LEU A 236 -0.70 12.91 -17.94
C LEU A 236 -0.74 13.23 -19.44
N ASP A 237 0.07 12.57 -20.26
CA ASP A 237 0.20 12.87 -21.69
C ASP A 237 0.14 11.59 -22.57
N GLY A 238 -0.76 10.66 -22.21
CA GLY A 238 -0.95 9.41 -22.92
C GLY A 238 -0.60 8.17 -22.09
N PRO A 239 -0.47 6.99 -22.72
CA PRO A 239 -0.20 5.73 -22.05
C PRO A 239 1.04 5.77 -21.18
N ALA A 240 0.99 5.04 -20.06
CA ALA A 240 2.06 4.95 -19.09
C ALA A 240 3.37 4.46 -19.69
N ARG A 241 4.49 5.04 -19.26
CA ARG A 241 5.84 4.63 -19.62
C ARG A 241 6.68 4.47 -18.37
N GLU A 242 7.50 3.42 -18.33
CA GLU A 242 8.25 3.10 -17.12
C GLU A 242 9.29 4.15 -16.73
N ASN A 243 9.98 4.76 -17.72
CA ASN A 243 11.17 5.59 -17.47
C ASN A 243 11.06 7.04 -17.97
N ASN A 244 9.92 7.48 -18.42
CA ASN A 244 9.70 8.86 -18.90
C ASN A 244 8.23 9.23 -18.92
N GLY A 245 7.95 10.53 -18.94
CA GLY A 245 6.60 11.11 -18.94
C GLY A 245 6.18 11.56 -17.56
N ASP A 246 5.21 12.47 -17.55
CA ASP A 246 4.63 13.06 -16.35
C ASP A 246 3.60 12.11 -15.76
N VAL A 247 3.80 11.71 -14.51
CA VAL A 247 2.92 10.76 -13.80
C VAL A 247 2.66 11.26 -12.39
N ILE A 248 1.40 11.23 -11.97
CA ILE A 248 0.99 11.41 -10.57
C ILE A 248 0.68 10.03 -9.99
N GLY A 249 1.29 9.69 -8.85
CA GLY A 249 0.88 8.54 -8.05
C GLY A 249 0.05 8.98 -6.87
N ALA A 250 -0.99 8.24 -6.54
CA ALA A 250 -1.88 8.51 -5.42
C ALA A 250 -2.24 7.24 -4.66
N VAL A 251 -2.28 7.32 -3.34
CA VAL A 251 -2.75 6.25 -2.44
C VAL A 251 -3.60 6.82 -1.31
N LEU A 252 -4.53 6.02 -0.81
CA LEU A 252 -5.26 6.29 0.42
C LEU A 252 -4.70 5.39 1.53
N SER A 253 -4.15 5.97 2.59
CA SER A 253 -3.63 5.24 3.76
C SER A 253 -4.77 4.73 4.64
N TYR A 254 -5.53 3.77 4.13
CA TYR A 254 -6.71 3.22 4.78
C TYR A 254 -6.88 1.73 4.45
N SER A 255 -7.23 0.93 5.44
CA SER A 255 -7.46 -0.51 5.31
C SER A 255 -8.90 -0.90 5.61
N GLY A 256 -9.85 -0.04 5.34
CA GLY A 256 -11.29 -0.32 5.37
C GLY A 256 -11.90 -0.20 3.97
N ASN A 257 -13.22 -0.15 3.90
CA ASN A 257 -13.92 0.09 2.64
C ASN A 257 -13.58 1.47 2.09
N PHE A 258 -13.04 1.54 0.90
CA PHE A 258 -12.63 2.77 0.23
C PHE A 258 -13.41 3.03 -1.06
N ARG A 259 -13.39 4.27 -1.50
CA ARG A 259 -13.78 4.67 -2.85
C ARG A 259 -12.76 5.68 -3.41
N VAL A 260 -12.31 5.41 -4.62
CA VAL A 260 -11.55 6.32 -5.48
C VAL A 260 -12.40 6.63 -6.69
N THR A 261 -12.55 7.91 -7.00
CA THR A 261 -13.36 8.37 -8.11
C THR A 261 -12.57 9.39 -8.92
N ILE A 262 -12.67 9.33 -10.26
CA ILE A 262 -12.14 10.37 -11.14
C ILE A 262 -13.30 10.85 -12.02
N ASP A 263 -13.73 12.09 -11.79
CA ASP A 263 -14.75 12.73 -12.60
C ASP A 263 -14.07 13.51 -13.73
N THR A 264 -14.41 13.17 -14.99
CA THR A 264 -13.87 13.80 -16.20
C THR A 264 -15.00 14.54 -16.93
N ASP A 265 -14.84 15.84 -17.12
CA ASP A 265 -15.81 16.65 -17.85
C ASP A 265 -15.61 16.62 -19.37
N GLU A 266 -16.48 17.32 -20.08
CA GLU A 266 -16.47 17.41 -21.55
C GLU A 266 -15.27 18.20 -22.14
N THR A 267 -14.44 18.81 -21.27
CA THR A 267 -13.22 19.53 -21.67
C THR A 267 -11.95 18.76 -21.32
N ASP A 268 -12.07 17.48 -20.98
CA ASP A 268 -10.98 16.60 -20.51
C ASP A 268 -10.31 17.11 -19.22
N TYR A 269 -11.07 17.77 -18.35
CA TYR A 269 -10.63 18.18 -17.04
C TYR A 269 -11.02 17.12 -16.02
N HIS A 270 -10.05 16.68 -15.19
CA HIS A 270 -10.24 15.57 -14.27
C HIS A 270 -10.18 16.02 -12.82
N GLN A 271 -11.01 15.43 -11.98
CA GLN A 271 -11.00 15.61 -10.52
C GLN A 271 -10.84 14.25 -9.86
N TYR A 272 -9.73 14.04 -9.16
CA TYR A 272 -9.47 12.81 -8.42
C TYR A 272 -9.94 12.96 -6.97
N PHE A 273 -10.80 12.06 -6.53
CA PHE A 273 -11.32 11.95 -5.17
C PHE A 273 -10.92 10.63 -4.55
N ALA A 274 -10.59 10.63 -3.26
CA ALA A 274 -10.35 9.41 -2.50
C ALA A 274 -10.80 9.55 -1.05
N GLY A 275 -11.35 8.49 -0.50
CA GLY A 275 -11.78 8.46 0.90
C GLY A 275 -12.46 7.16 1.29
N ILE A 276 -13.06 7.17 2.46
CA ILE A 276 -13.89 6.06 2.94
C ILE A 276 -15.09 5.91 2.02
N ASN A 277 -15.40 4.67 1.63
CA ASN A 277 -16.58 4.38 0.83
C ASN A 277 -17.84 4.79 1.59
N PRO A 278 -18.66 5.74 1.06
CA PRO A 278 -19.88 6.20 1.73
C PRO A 278 -20.99 5.15 1.74
N ASP A 279 -20.90 4.12 0.91
CA ASP A 279 -21.93 3.09 0.84
C ASP A 279 -22.05 2.37 2.19
N ASN A 280 -23.21 2.51 2.86
CA ASN A 280 -23.50 1.93 4.17
C ASN A 280 -22.56 2.39 5.31
N SER A 281 -21.98 3.58 5.20
CA SER A 281 -20.99 4.12 6.15
C SER A 281 -21.37 5.54 6.62
N GLU A 282 -22.66 5.87 6.69
CA GLU A 282 -23.10 7.12 7.32
C GLU A 282 -22.53 7.22 8.73
N TYR A 283 -22.01 8.39 9.11
CA TYR A 283 -21.40 8.62 10.39
C TYR A 283 -22.14 9.71 11.18
N HIS A 284 -22.64 9.37 12.37
CA HIS A 284 -23.33 10.29 13.25
C HIS A 284 -22.31 10.99 14.16
N LEU A 285 -22.06 12.27 13.86
CA LEU A 285 -21.10 13.09 14.57
C LEU A 285 -21.83 13.92 15.63
N LYS A 286 -21.61 13.63 16.92
CA LYS A 286 -22.25 14.32 18.04
C LYS A 286 -21.68 15.73 18.19
N LYS A 287 -22.43 16.58 18.93
CA LYS A 287 -21.98 17.93 19.24
C LYS A 287 -20.60 17.93 19.87
N GLY A 288 -19.68 18.72 19.29
CA GLY A 288 -18.30 18.90 19.75
C GLY A 288 -17.35 17.78 19.32
N GLU A 289 -17.84 16.74 18.63
CA GLU A 289 -16.97 15.70 18.09
C GLU A 289 -16.35 16.13 16.76
N THR A 290 -15.17 15.58 16.50
CA THR A 290 -14.42 15.75 15.25
C THR A 290 -14.24 14.40 14.58
N PHE A 291 -14.53 14.33 13.28
CA PHE A 291 -14.22 13.19 12.44
C PHE A 291 -12.97 13.51 11.62
N THR A 292 -11.93 12.70 11.78
CA THR A 292 -10.70 12.77 11.00
C THR A 292 -10.72 11.74 9.89
N THR A 293 -10.50 12.16 8.64
CA THR A 293 -10.41 11.25 7.50
C THR A 293 -9.06 10.52 7.47
N PRO A 294 -8.95 9.36 6.81
CA PRO A 294 -7.65 8.77 6.47
C PRO A 294 -6.80 9.72 5.64
N ARG A 295 -5.48 9.57 5.68
CA ARG A 295 -4.57 10.39 4.85
C ARG A 295 -4.52 9.88 3.41
N SER A 296 -4.57 10.77 2.44
CA SER A 296 -4.16 10.51 1.05
C SER A 296 -2.72 10.97 0.87
N ALA A 297 -1.95 10.24 0.07
CA ALA A 297 -0.57 10.60 -0.25
C ALA A 297 -0.38 10.66 -1.76
N TYR A 298 0.35 11.67 -2.23
CA TYR A 298 0.57 11.99 -3.64
C TYR A 298 2.05 12.21 -3.93
N THR A 299 2.47 11.82 -5.13
CA THR A 299 3.76 12.22 -5.68
C THR A 299 3.64 12.53 -7.16
N TYR A 300 4.45 13.47 -7.66
CA TYR A 300 4.58 13.79 -9.08
C TYR A 300 5.96 13.42 -9.57
N SER A 301 6.06 12.77 -10.72
CA SER A 301 7.33 12.40 -11.33
C SER A 301 7.34 12.72 -12.83
N VAL A 302 8.47 13.22 -13.32
CA VAL A 302 8.76 13.37 -14.77
C VAL A 302 9.47 12.14 -15.35
N SER A 303 9.78 11.17 -14.50
CA SER A 303 10.55 9.96 -14.83
C SER A 303 9.67 8.71 -15.01
N GLY A 304 8.42 8.91 -15.42
CA GLY A 304 7.48 7.83 -15.66
C GLY A 304 7.02 7.12 -14.39
N THR A 305 6.44 5.94 -14.55
CA THR A 305 5.91 5.13 -13.44
C THR A 305 7.00 4.63 -12.50
N ASN A 306 8.24 4.40 -12.97
CA ASN A 306 9.36 4.04 -12.10
C ASN A 306 9.71 5.15 -11.12
N GLY A 307 9.67 6.43 -11.54
CA GLY A 307 9.92 7.55 -10.65
C GLY A 307 8.88 7.65 -9.52
N VAL A 308 7.60 7.46 -9.84
CA VAL A 308 6.52 7.35 -8.84
C VAL A 308 6.77 6.18 -7.90
N SER A 309 7.06 4.99 -8.44
CA SER A 309 7.34 3.80 -7.63
C SER A 309 8.50 4.01 -6.66
N GLN A 310 9.60 4.58 -7.14
CA GLN A 310 10.79 4.86 -6.31
C GLN A 310 10.49 5.82 -5.16
N THR A 311 9.65 6.82 -5.39
CA THR A 311 9.20 7.74 -4.32
C THR A 311 8.36 6.99 -3.27
N PHE A 312 7.37 6.19 -3.69
CA PHE A 312 6.56 5.38 -2.76
C PHE A 312 7.40 4.32 -2.04
N HIS A 313 8.34 3.65 -2.72
CA HIS A 313 9.24 2.69 -2.08
C HIS A 313 10.13 3.35 -1.02
N SER A 314 10.65 4.54 -1.31
CA SER A 314 11.45 5.32 -0.36
C SER A 314 10.60 5.78 0.82
N TRP A 315 9.39 6.25 0.57
CA TRP A 315 8.43 6.62 1.60
C TRP A 315 8.05 5.42 2.48
N ALA A 316 7.77 4.27 1.84
CA ALA A 316 7.48 3.03 2.56
C ALA A 316 8.64 2.62 3.47
N ARG A 317 9.88 2.53 2.94
CA ARG A 317 11.05 2.15 3.72
C ARG A 317 11.34 3.14 4.85
N LYS A 318 11.19 4.45 4.62
CA LYS A 318 11.60 5.47 5.57
C LYS A 318 10.57 5.72 6.66
N TYR A 319 9.27 5.71 6.33
CA TYR A 319 8.24 6.23 7.21
C TYR A 319 7.07 5.28 7.50
N MET A 320 6.94 4.18 6.76
CA MET A 320 5.80 3.28 6.90
C MET A 320 6.20 1.91 7.45
N LEU A 321 7.13 1.22 6.81
CA LEU A 321 7.55 -0.12 7.22
C LEU A 321 8.36 -0.12 8.51
N ARG A 322 8.07 -1.09 9.36
CA ARG A 322 8.91 -1.36 10.53
C ARG A 322 10.15 -2.15 10.13
N HIS A 323 11.25 -1.93 10.86
CA HIS A 323 12.54 -2.59 10.64
C HIS A 323 12.99 -2.56 9.17
N ALA A 324 12.66 -1.47 8.45
CA ALA A 324 13.02 -1.33 7.04
C ALA A 324 14.52 -1.11 6.81
N ASP A 325 15.30 -0.96 7.86
CA ASP A 325 16.76 -0.94 7.91
C ASP A 325 17.39 -2.34 8.05
N LYS A 326 16.58 -3.38 8.32
CA LYS A 326 17.02 -4.76 8.54
C LYS A 326 16.61 -5.66 7.39
N GLU A 327 17.56 -6.47 6.93
CA GLU A 327 17.25 -7.51 5.95
C GLU A 327 16.23 -8.51 6.46
N ARG A 328 15.28 -8.90 5.63
CA ARG A 328 14.32 -9.95 5.95
C ARG A 328 14.96 -11.33 5.88
N MET A 329 14.64 -12.18 6.85
CA MET A 329 15.14 -13.55 6.93
C MET A 329 14.55 -14.43 5.82
N ILE A 330 15.34 -15.34 5.30
CA ILE A 330 14.89 -16.38 4.35
C ILE A 330 14.16 -17.45 5.16
N LEU A 331 12.86 -17.59 4.92
CA LEU A 331 12.02 -18.51 5.67
C LEU A 331 11.60 -19.76 4.88
N LEU A 332 11.20 -20.79 5.62
CA LEU A 332 10.33 -21.89 5.16
C LEU A 332 9.01 -21.80 5.91
N ASN A 333 7.90 -21.64 5.19
CA ASN A 333 6.55 -21.78 5.74
C ASN A 333 6.06 -23.22 5.56
N SER A 334 5.39 -23.78 6.56
CA SER A 334 4.96 -25.18 6.56
C SER A 334 3.67 -25.43 5.76
N TRP A 335 2.87 -24.39 5.40
CA TRP A 335 1.53 -24.57 4.88
C TRP A 335 1.44 -25.51 3.66
N GLU A 336 2.01 -25.12 2.52
CA GLU A 336 1.98 -25.98 1.31
C GLU A 336 2.79 -27.27 1.47
N GLY A 337 3.63 -27.36 2.51
CA GLY A 337 4.42 -28.53 2.78
C GLY A 337 3.65 -29.66 3.46
N VAL A 338 2.75 -29.33 4.39
CA VAL A 338 2.08 -30.32 5.26
C VAL A 338 0.62 -30.01 5.56
N TYR A 339 0.14 -28.80 5.27
CA TYR A 339 -1.19 -28.32 5.67
C TYR A 339 -1.47 -28.61 7.15
N PHE A 340 -2.58 -29.28 7.46
CA PHE A 340 -2.94 -29.63 8.84
C PHE A 340 -2.27 -30.93 9.35
N ASP A 341 -1.56 -31.69 8.51
CA ASP A 341 -0.98 -32.99 8.88
C ASP A 341 0.49 -32.87 9.29
N PHE A 342 0.70 -32.59 10.58
CA PHE A 342 2.04 -32.46 11.15
C PHE A 342 2.13 -32.89 12.61
N ASN A 343 3.37 -33.10 13.06
CA ASN A 343 3.74 -33.38 14.43
C ASN A 343 5.14 -32.82 14.72
N HIS A 344 5.66 -32.97 15.95
CA HIS A 344 6.99 -32.45 16.34
C HIS A 344 8.11 -32.92 15.40
N GLU A 345 8.16 -34.25 15.11
CA GLU A 345 9.23 -34.83 14.31
C GLU A 345 9.24 -34.27 12.87
N GLY A 346 8.04 -34.13 12.26
CA GLY A 346 7.90 -33.56 10.92
C GLY A 346 8.35 -32.10 10.88
N MET A 347 7.95 -31.30 11.88
CA MET A 347 8.38 -29.90 12.00
C MET A 347 9.88 -29.78 12.23
N ASN A 348 10.48 -30.61 13.13
CA ASN A 348 11.92 -30.63 13.35
C ASN A 348 12.70 -31.01 12.08
N GLN A 349 12.19 -31.96 11.29
CA GLN A 349 12.81 -32.34 10.00
C GLN A 349 12.80 -31.16 9.02
N MET A 350 11.65 -30.45 8.89
CA MET A 350 11.58 -29.25 8.04
C MET A 350 12.53 -28.14 8.49
N MET A 351 12.68 -27.93 9.81
CA MET A 351 13.66 -26.98 10.36
C MET A 351 15.10 -27.39 10.02
N HIS A 352 15.42 -28.67 10.11
CA HIS A 352 16.73 -29.21 9.72
C HIS A 352 16.98 -29.00 8.22
N ASP A 353 16.02 -29.29 7.38
CA ASP A 353 16.14 -29.21 5.94
C ASP A 353 16.37 -27.77 5.47
N ILE A 354 15.57 -26.81 5.96
CA ILE A 354 15.77 -25.40 5.61
C ILE A 354 17.09 -24.85 6.13
N ALA A 355 17.53 -25.23 7.33
CA ALA A 355 18.83 -24.88 7.86
C ALA A 355 19.96 -25.42 6.96
N SER A 356 19.85 -26.67 6.49
CA SER A 356 20.83 -27.31 5.61
C SER A 356 20.96 -26.63 4.25
N MET A 357 19.90 -25.97 3.78
CA MET A 357 19.90 -25.16 2.57
C MET A 357 20.35 -23.71 2.82
N GLY A 358 20.55 -23.31 4.07
CA GLY A 358 21.00 -21.97 4.44
C GLY A 358 19.87 -20.99 4.78
N GLY A 359 18.64 -21.46 4.96
CA GLY A 359 17.54 -20.62 5.44
C GLY A 359 17.73 -20.20 6.90
N GLU A 360 16.95 -19.23 7.34
CA GLU A 360 17.17 -18.51 8.59
C GLU A 360 15.98 -18.57 9.55
N LEU A 361 14.79 -18.89 9.05
CA LEU A 361 13.54 -18.89 9.80
C LEU A 361 12.64 -20.05 9.36
N PHE A 362 12.00 -20.69 10.31
CA PHE A 362 10.92 -21.65 10.08
C PHE A 362 9.62 -21.09 10.64
N VAL A 363 8.54 -21.12 9.85
CA VAL A 363 7.19 -20.63 10.26
C VAL A 363 6.23 -21.80 10.29
N MET A 364 5.74 -22.14 11.49
CA MET A 364 4.63 -23.08 11.65
C MET A 364 3.32 -22.37 11.31
N ASP A 365 2.65 -22.80 10.24
CA ASP A 365 1.39 -22.25 9.76
C ASP A 365 0.17 -22.81 10.53
N ASP A 366 -1.04 -22.70 9.98
CA ASP A 366 -2.30 -23.09 10.59
C ASP A 366 -2.33 -24.56 11.05
N GLY A 367 -3.11 -24.84 12.09
CA GLY A 367 -3.37 -26.21 12.55
C GLY A 367 -2.73 -26.63 13.85
N TRP A 368 -2.07 -25.72 14.60
CA TRP A 368 -1.33 -26.05 15.82
C TRP A 368 -2.19 -25.99 17.13
N PHE A 369 -3.46 -25.59 17.05
CA PHE A 369 -4.31 -25.26 18.20
C PHE A 369 -5.62 -26.04 18.24
N GLY A 370 -6.33 -25.91 19.37
CA GLY A 370 -7.64 -26.50 19.63
C GLY A 370 -7.59 -27.91 20.26
N ASN A 371 -8.22 -28.09 21.42
CA ASN A 371 -8.27 -29.37 22.13
C ASN A 371 -9.67 -29.97 22.19
N LYS A 372 -10.70 -29.21 22.58
CA LYS A 372 -12.10 -29.65 22.55
C LYS A 372 -12.55 -29.85 21.10
N TYR A 373 -12.39 -28.83 20.32
CA TYR A 373 -12.45 -28.85 18.87
C TYR A 373 -11.01 -28.79 18.35
N ARG A 374 -10.61 -29.64 17.42
CA ARG A 374 -9.23 -29.68 16.94
C ARG A 374 -9.13 -29.04 15.57
N ARG A 375 -8.10 -28.20 15.40
CA ARG A 375 -7.77 -27.58 14.10
C ARG A 375 -7.07 -28.58 13.18
N ILE A 376 -7.88 -29.49 12.60
CA ILE A 376 -7.44 -30.49 11.59
C ILE A 376 -8.06 -30.25 10.23
N THR A 377 -8.96 -29.30 10.16
CA THR A 377 -9.65 -28.80 8.96
C THR A 377 -9.98 -27.32 9.17
N ASP A 378 -10.48 -26.65 8.11
CA ASP A 378 -10.81 -25.22 8.16
C ASP A 378 -12.06 -24.85 8.98
N ASP A 379 -12.89 -25.82 9.35
CA ASP A 379 -14.25 -25.60 9.86
C ASP A 379 -14.39 -25.67 11.40
N ALA A 380 -13.29 -25.86 12.10
CA ALA A 380 -13.30 -25.97 13.56
C ALA A 380 -12.12 -25.31 14.26
N ALA A 381 -12.32 -24.97 15.53
CA ALA A 381 -11.33 -24.50 16.51
C ALA A 381 -10.74 -23.09 16.28
N LEU A 382 -11.01 -22.42 15.16
CA LEU A 382 -10.52 -21.03 15.01
C LEU A 382 -11.13 -20.15 16.09
N GLY A 383 -10.26 -19.50 16.87
CA GLY A 383 -10.60 -18.79 18.10
C GLY A 383 -10.10 -19.48 19.38
N ASP A 384 -9.76 -20.76 19.34
CA ASP A 384 -9.31 -21.55 20.50
C ASP A 384 -7.78 -21.67 20.52
N TRP A 385 -7.08 -20.61 20.84
CA TRP A 385 -5.61 -20.48 20.74
C TRP A 385 -4.85 -21.25 21.83
N VAL A 386 -5.19 -22.52 21.98
CA VAL A 386 -4.55 -23.45 22.92
C VAL A 386 -3.90 -24.59 22.13
N VAL A 387 -2.63 -24.88 22.41
CA VAL A 387 -1.85 -25.88 21.67
C VAL A 387 -2.60 -27.21 21.62
N ASP A 388 -2.72 -27.80 20.42
CA ASP A 388 -3.26 -29.17 20.22
C ASP A 388 -2.28 -30.19 20.82
N THR A 389 -2.62 -30.71 21.98
CA THR A 389 -1.77 -31.64 22.76
C THR A 389 -1.65 -33.04 22.09
N LYS A 390 -2.49 -33.36 21.12
CA LYS A 390 -2.35 -34.60 20.35
C LYS A 390 -1.34 -34.47 19.20
N LYS A 391 -1.29 -33.32 18.52
CA LYS A 391 -0.29 -33.04 17.48
C LYS A 391 1.07 -32.70 18.10
N LEU A 392 1.04 -31.88 19.14
CA LEU A 392 2.21 -31.32 19.80
C LEU A 392 2.20 -31.65 21.30
N PRO A 393 2.38 -32.89 21.70
CA PRO A 393 2.29 -33.32 23.10
C PRO A 393 3.34 -32.66 24.02
N GLU A 394 4.48 -32.23 23.49
CA GLU A 394 5.53 -31.52 24.22
C GLU A 394 5.44 -30.00 24.06
N GLY A 395 4.33 -29.48 23.48
CA GLY A 395 4.05 -28.06 23.34
C GLY A 395 4.91 -27.33 22.30
N ILE A 396 4.75 -26.01 22.25
CA ILE A 396 5.57 -25.11 21.40
C ILE A 396 7.02 -25.05 21.94
N GLU A 397 7.22 -25.28 23.23
CA GLU A 397 8.51 -25.31 23.89
C GLU A 397 9.49 -26.26 23.21
N ARG A 398 9.03 -27.45 22.78
CA ARG A 398 9.83 -28.42 22.03
C ARG A 398 10.21 -27.87 20.66
N LEU A 399 9.29 -27.21 19.93
CA LEU A 399 9.59 -26.62 18.62
C LEU A 399 10.61 -25.49 18.70
N LEU A 400 10.54 -24.67 19.74
CA LEU A 400 11.55 -23.61 20.00
C LEU A 400 12.93 -24.21 20.28
N ALA A 401 12.98 -25.29 21.07
CA ALA A 401 14.24 -26.01 21.32
C ALA A 401 14.81 -26.64 20.04
N ASP A 402 13.94 -27.24 19.21
CA ASP A 402 14.34 -27.83 17.92
C ASP A 402 14.80 -26.74 16.92
N ALA A 403 14.13 -25.59 16.83
CA ALA A 403 14.57 -24.47 16.02
C ALA A 403 15.97 -23.97 16.43
N LYS A 404 16.17 -23.77 17.73
CA LYS A 404 17.47 -23.39 18.29
C LYS A 404 18.58 -24.41 17.99
N LYS A 405 18.26 -25.70 18.12
CA LYS A 405 19.19 -26.81 17.82
C LYS A 405 19.59 -26.82 16.34
N ASN A 406 18.66 -26.54 15.45
CA ASN A 406 18.89 -26.48 14.00
C ASN A 406 19.51 -25.15 13.55
N GLY A 407 19.61 -24.15 14.42
CA GLY A 407 20.20 -22.84 14.09
C GLY A 407 19.29 -21.91 13.28
N VAL A 408 17.97 -22.12 13.33
CA VAL A 408 16.96 -21.26 12.71
C VAL A 408 16.12 -20.54 13.77
N LYS A 409 15.54 -19.39 13.38
CA LYS A 409 14.51 -18.73 14.18
C LYS A 409 13.17 -19.45 14.00
N PHE A 410 12.22 -19.19 14.91
CA PHE A 410 10.88 -19.76 14.88
C PHE A 410 9.83 -18.69 14.72
N GLY A 411 8.86 -18.95 13.87
CA GLY A 411 7.66 -18.13 13.65
C GLY A 411 6.38 -18.95 13.74
N ILE A 412 5.26 -18.27 13.94
CA ILE A 412 3.94 -18.88 14.12
C ILE A 412 2.86 -18.10 13.38
N TRP A 413 1.88 -18.84 12.86
CA TRP A 413 0.68 -18.29 12.23
C TRP A 413 -0.43 -18.06 13.24
N ILE A 414 -1.18 -16.97 13.08
CA ILE A 414 -2.42 -16.68 13.78
C ILE A 414 -3.44 -16.04 12.82
N GLU A 415 -4.73 -16.23 13.11
CA GLU A 415 -5.86 -15.56 12.47
C GLU A 415 -6.81 -15.01 13.55
N PRO A 416 -6.38 -13.95 14.27
CA PRO A 416 -7.01 -13.59 15.53
C PRO A 416 -8.31 -12.80 15.39
N GLU A 417 -8.66 -12.35 14.20
CA GLU A 417 -9.85 -11.56 13.89
C GLU A 417 -11.05 -12.44 13.49
N MET A 418 -10.84 -13.76 13.38
CA MET A 418 -11.84 -14.72 12.89
C MET A 418 -12.13 -15.80 13.94
N ALA A 419 -13.29 -16.45 13.80
CA ALA A 419 -13.64 -17.63 14.56
C ALA A 419 -14.42 -18.64 13.70
N ASN A 420 -14.39 -19.90 14.10
CA ASN A 420 -15.38 -20.88 13.63
C ASN A 420 -16.59 -20.88 14.56
N THR A 421 -17.75 -21.17 14.04
CA THR A 421 -18.94 -21.45 14.88
C THR A 421 -18.80 -22.76 15.68
N THR A 422 -17.90 -23.63 15.25
CA THR A 422 -17.45 -24.84 15.98
C THR A 422 -16.16 -24.52 16.75
N SER A 423 -16.27 -23.70 17.81
CA SER A 423 -15.16 -23.34 18.69
C SER A 423 -15.65 -23.06 20.12
N GLU A 424 -14.76 -23.22 21.10
CA GLU A 424 -15.07 -22.84 22.49
C GLU A 424 -15.26 -21.32 22.62
N LEU A 425 -14.58 -20.52 21.79
CA LEU A 425 -14.77 -19.08 21.74
C LEU A 425 -16.22 -18.73 21.39
N TYR A 426 -16.73 -19.30 20.30
CA TYR A 426 -18.09 -19.03 19.87
C TYR A 426 -19.14 -19.53 20.85
N GLU A 427 -18.92 -20.69 21.50
CA GLU A 427 -19.81 -21.16 22.59
C GLU A 427 -19.91 -20.19 23.77
N LYS A 428 -18.77 -19.56 24.13
CA LYS A 428 -18.68 -18.62 25.25
C LYS A 428 -19.19 -17.22 24.91
N HIS A 429 -18.92 -16.80 23.68
CA HIS A 429 -19.12 -15.42 23.21
C HIS A 429 -19.77 -15.35 21.82
N PRO A 430 -20.99 -15.89 21.64
CA PRO A 430 -21.71 -15.80 20.36
C PRO A 430 -22.12 -14.36 20.02
N ASP A 431 -22.00 -13.43 20.97
CA ASP A 431 -22.24 -11.99 20.84
C ASP A 431 -21.03 -11.19 20.33
N TRP A 432 -19.85 -11.84 20.16
CA TRP A 432 -18.62 -11.16 19.73
C TRP A 432 -18.42 -11.13 18.21
N ILE A 433 -19.31 -11.75 17.46
CA ILE A 433 -19.18 -11.82 16.00
C ILE A 433 -19.97 -10.68 15.31
N ILE A 434 -19.50 -10.29 14.14
CA ILE A 434 -20.27 -9.43 13.25
C ILE A 434 -21.47 -10.20 12.73
N LYS A 435 -22.65 -9.69 13.08
CA LYS A 435 -23.93 -10.21 12.61
C LYS A 435 -25.03 -9.19 12.84
N ALA A 436 -25.95 -9.08 11.92
CA ALA A 436 -27.11 -8.25 12.08
C ALA A 436 -27.96 -8.73 13.28
N PRO A 437 -28.35 -7.85 14.20
CA PRO A 437 -29.21 -8.23 15.32
C PRO A 437 -30.48 -8.97 14.88
N GLY A 438 -30.78 -10.10 15.53
CA GLY A 438 -31.95 -10.92 15.20
C GLY A 438 -31.83 -11.80 13.97
N ARG A 439 -30.65 -11.84 13.29
CA ARG A 439 -30.38 -12.76 12.18
C ARG A 439 -29.39 -13.86 12.58
N GLU A 440 -29.43 -14.98 11.89
CA GLU A 440 -28.43 -16.04 12.04
C GLU A 440 -27.06 -15.59 11.52
N PRO A 441 -25.94 -16.11 12.06
CA PRO A 441 -24.62 -15.87 11.50
C PRO A 441 -24.52 -16.28 10.03
N VAL A 442 -23.81 -15.48 9.22
CA VAL A 442 -23.43 -15.86 7.88
C VAL A 442 -21.92 -16.05 7.85
N GLN A 443 -21.48 -17.24 7.45
CA GLN A 443 -20.06 -17.57 7.42
C GLN A 443 -19.45 -17.20 6.07
N GLY A 444 -18.32 -16.52 6.11
CA GLY A 444 -17.44 -16.27 4.95
C GLY A 444 -16.49 -17.43 4.67
N ARG A 445 -15.52 -17.24 3.78
CA ARG A 445 -14.49 -18.22 3.40
C ARG A 445 -15.08 -19.61 3.11
N GLY A 446 -15.97 -19.67 2.11
CA GLY A 446 -16.60 -20.96 1.73
C GLY A 446 -17.55 -21.54 2.78
N GLY A 447 -18.00 -20.74 3.75
CA GLY A 447 -18.95 -21.17 4.78
C GLY A 447 -18.31 -21.69 6.05
N THR A 448 -17.04 -21.34 6.34
CA THR A 448 -16.32 -21.89 7.51
C THR A 448 -16.06 -20.85 8.61
N GLN A 449 -16.02 -19.56 8.32
CA GLN A 449 -15.55 -18.53 9.27
C GLN A 449 -16.55 -17.39 9.49
N VAL A 450 -16.57 -16.87 10.72
CA VAL A 450 -17.23 -15.62 11.11
C VAL A 450 -16.16 -14.62 11.56
N VAL A 451 -16.45 -13.32 11.37
CA VAL A 451 -15.56 -12.21 11.74
C VAL A 451 -15.91 -11.74 13.16
N LEU A 452 -14.91 -11.54 13.98
CA LEU A 452 -15.06 -10.94 15.32
C LEU A 452 -15.29 -9.42 15.21
N ASP A 453 -16.18 -8.88 16.04
CA ASP A 453 -16.57 -7.46 16.01
C ASP A 453 -15.56 -6.58 16.75
N LEU A 454 -14.55 -6.08 16.04
CA LEU A 454 -13.53 -5.17 16.61
C LEU A 454 -14.07 -3.76 16.92
N SER A 455 -15.31 -3.42 16.61
CA SER A 455 -15.94 -2.22 17.18
C SER A 455 -16.13 -2.34 18.70
N ASN A 456 -16.11 -3.59 19.24
CA ASN A 456 -16.27 -3.89 20.64
C ASN A 456 -14.90 -3.92 21.37
N PRO A 457 -14.64 -3.04 22.36
CA PRO A 457 -13.38 -3.03 23.12
C PRO A 457 -13.03 -4.36 23.78
N LYS A 458 -14.01 -5.17 24.21
CA LYS A 458 -13.75 -6.49 24.79
C LYS A 458 -13.17 -7.47 23.77
N VAL A 459 -13.60 -7.36 22.50
CA VAL A 459 -13.06 -8.15 21.40
C VAL A 459 -11.66 -7.67 21.06
N GLN A 460 -11.40 -6.36 21.06
CA GLN A 460 -10.06 -5.81 20.92
C GLN A 460 -9.11 -6.34 22.00
N ASP A 461 -9.55 -6.37 23.27
CA ASP A 461 -8.76 -6.93 24.37
C ASP A 461 -8.48 -8.42 24.18
N TYR A 462 -9.44 -9.17 23.70
CA TYR A 462 -9.27 -10.59 23.39
C TYR A 462 -8.24 -10.79 22.26
N VAL A 463 -8.39 -10.09 21.15
CA VAL A 463 -7.45 -10.20 20.00
C VAL A 463 -6.02 -9.79 20.42
N PHE A 464 -5.87 -8.71 21.17
CA PHE A 464 -4.60 -8.34 21.76
C PHE A 464 -4.03 -9.46 22.65
N SER A 465 -4.87 -10.08 23.48
CA SER A 465 -4.44 -11.12 24.43
C SER A 465 -3.90 -12.38 23.73
N ILE A 466 -4.33 -12.68 22.51
CA ILE A 466 -3.80 -13.81 21.73
C ILE A 466 -2.30 -13.62 21.48
N VAL A 467 -1.93 -12.46 20.93
CA VAL A 467 -0.53 -12.11 20.68
C VAL A 467 0.25 -11.99 21.99
N ASP A 468 -0.35 -11.32 22.97
CA ASP A 468 0.27 -11.07 24.28
C ASP A 468 0.61 -12.38 25.02
N ASN A 469 -0.30 -13.33 25.05
CA ASN A 469 -0.10 -14.64 25.68
C ASN A 469 1.00 -15.44 24.97
N LEU A 470 0.99 -15.45 23.61
CA LEU A 470 2.02 -16.14 22.83
C LEU A 470 3.41 -15.58 23.10
N LEU A 471 3.57 -14.27 22.96
CA LEU A 471 4.89 -13.62 23.07
C LEU A 471 5.39 -13.48 24.52
N THR A 472 4.50 -13.43 25.50
CA THR A 472 4.89 -13.45 26.91
C THR A 472 5.36 -14.84 27.32
N LYS A 473 4.67 -15.89 26.88
CA LYS A 473 5.02 -17.28 27.21
C LYS A 473 6.20 -17.79 26.39
N TYR A 474 6.27 -17.44 25.12
CA TYR A 474 7.25 -17.97 24.15
C TYR A 474 8.08 -16.83 23.56
N GLN A 475 8.99 -16.30 24.37
CA GLN A 475 9.79 -15.10 24.03
C GLN A 475 10.76 -15.32 22.85
N GLU A 476 11.02 -16.56 22.48
CA GLU A 476 11.87 -16.94 21.35
C GLU A 476 11.15 -16.88 19.99
N ILE A 477 9.81 -16.64 19.97
CA ILE A 477 9.07 -16.40 18.73
C ILE A 477 9.59 -15.10 18.11
N ALA A 478 10.18 -15.20 16.93
CA ALA A 478 10.77 -14.07 16.21
C ALA A 478 9.87 -13.51 15.10
N TYR A 479 8.80 -14.24 14.77
CA TYR A 479 7.95 -13.93 13.62
C TYR A 479 6.51 -14.39 13.82
N ILE A 480 5.57 -13.55 13.41
CA ILE A 480 4.14 -13.88 13.36
C ILE A 480 3.63 -13.68 11.92
N LYS A 481 2.96 -14.69 11.36
CA LYS A 481 2.10 -14.52 10.18
C LYS A 481 0.68 -14.27 10.69
N TRP A 482 0.18 -13.06 10.50
CA TRP A 482 -1.15 -12.63 10.94
C TRP A 482 -2.10 -12.63 9.75
N ASP A 483 -3.05 -13.54 9.76
CA ASP A 483 -3.99 -13.77 8.67
C ASP A 483 -5.39 -13.20 8.98
N ALA A 484 -6.20 -12.98 7.92
CA ALA A 484 -7.60 -12.54 7.99
C ALA A 484 -8.36 -12.98 6.73
N ASN A 485 -8.92 -14.18 6.74
CA ASN A 485 -9.37 -14.84 5.51
C ASN A 485 -10.82 -14.59 5.12
N ALA A 486 -11.67 -14.14 6.04
CA ALA A 486 -13.09 -13.93 5.74
C ALA A 486 -13.42 -12.45 5.48
N PRO A 487 -14.23 -12.12 4.45
CA PRO A 487 -14.85 -10.81 4.33
C PRO A 487 -15.93 -10.63 5.39
N VAL A 488 -16.36 -9.39 5.63
CA VAL A 488 -17.51 -9.10 6.51
C VAL A 488 -18.80 -9.56 5.83
N MET A 489 -19.42 -10.59 6.41
CA MET A 489 -20.72 -11.09 5.98
C MET A 489 -21.81 -10.64 6.95
N ASN A 490 -23.03 -10.43 6.43
CA ASN A 490 -24.21 -10.06 7.25
C ASN A 490 -23.92 -8.87 8.19
N HIS A 491 -23.60 -7.71 7.58
CA HIS A 491 -23.25 -6.45 8.25
C HIS A 491 -24.17 -6.13 9.43
N GLY A 492 -23.58 -5.94 10.60
CA GLY A 492 -24.26 -5.55 11.83
C GLY A 492 -23.40 -5.85 13.06
N SER A 493 -23.54 -5.03 14.09
CA SER A 493 -22.85 -5.16 15.36
C SER A 493 -23.84 -5.42 16.48
N GLN A 494 -23.52 -6.38 17.34
CA GLN A 494 -24.28 -6.63 18.59
C GLN A 494 -23.84 -5.69 19.73
N TYR A 495 -22.76 -4.94 19.50
CA TYR A 495 -22.20 -3.96 20.44
C TYR A 495 -22.64 -2.52 20.14
N LEU A 496 -22.60 -2.12 18.87
CA LEU A 496 -22.98 -0.76 18.47
C LEU A 496 -24.45 -0.48 18.70
N PRO A 497 -24.82 0.76 19.11
CA PRO A 497 -26.21 1.17 19.21
C PRO A 497 -26.97 0.94 17.90
N MET A 498 -28.28 0.72 17.99
CA MET A 498 -29.14 0.53 16.80
C MET A 498 -29.07 1.70 15.81
N ALA A 499 -28.89 2.92 16.30
CA ALA A 499 -28.76 4.12 15.44
C ALA A 499 -27.40 4.19 14.73
N ASP A 500 -26.36 3.54 15.24
CA ASP A 500 -24.97 3.68 14.80
C ASP A 500 -24.47 2.43 14.06
N GLN A 501 -25.37 1.58 13.55
CA GLN A 501 -24.98 0.36 12.83
C GLN A 501 -24.18 0.66 11.54
N SER A 502 -24.40 1.79 10.92
CA SER A 502 -23.61 2.26 9.75
C SER A 502 -22.16 2.61 10.09
N HIS A 503 -21.82 2.77 11.36
CA HIS A 503 -20.45 3.02 11.81
C HIS A 503 -19.56 1.77 11.75
N LEU A 504 -20.12 0.55 11.64
CA LEU A 504 -19.41 -0.71 11.84
C LEU A 504 -18.08 -0.80 11.08
N TYR A 505 -18.03 -0.51 9.79
CA TYR A 505 -16.80 -0.63 9.01
C TYR A 505 -15.70 0.34 9.49
N ILE A 506 -16.09 1.55 9.88
CA ILE A 506 -15.17 2.57 10.40
C ILE A 506 -14.67 2.19 11.79
N GLU A 507 -15.59 1.80 12.69
CA GLU A 507 -15.23 1.41 14.06
C GLU A 507 -14.48 0.09 14.12
N TYR A 508 -14.76 -0.85 13.21
CA TYR A 508 -13.95 -2.06 13.04
C TYR A 508 -12.49 -1.72 12.72
N HIS A 509 -12.29 -0.87 11.70
CA HIS A 509 -10.95 -0.45 11.31
C HIS A 509 -10.22 0.28 12.46
N ARG A 510 -10.90 1.18 13.16
CA ARG A 510 -10.34 1.86 14.34
C ARG A 510 -9.93 0.87 15.43
N GLY A 511 -10.77 -0.13 15.65
CA GLY A 511 -10.50 -1.21 16.61
C GLY A 511 -9.29 -2.06 16.22
N LEU A 512 -9.16 -2.41 14.93
CA LEU A 512 -7.98 -3.12 14.40
C LEU A 512 -6.69 -2.31 14.60
N ILE A 513 -6.71 -1.03 14.25
CA ILE A 513 -5.56 -0.14 14.46
C ILE A 513 -5.18 -0.06 15.95
N ASN A 514 -6.16 0.10 16.84
CA ASN A 514 -5.92 0.11 18.29
C ASN A 514 -5.21 -1.17 18.76
N VAL A 515 -5.65 -2.33 18.31
CA VAL A 515 -5.00 -3.62 18.63
C VAL A 515 -3.57 -3.65 18.09
N CYS A 516 -3.37 -3.28 16.84
CA CYS A 516 -2.04 -3.25 16.20
C CYS A 516 -1.07 -2.29 16.93
N GLU A 517 -1.52 -1.10 17.30
CA GLU A 517 -0.74 -0.12 18.06
C GLU A 517 -0.32 -0.68 19.42
N ARG A 518 -1.24 -1.32 20.14
CA ARG A 518 -0.95 -1.96 21.44
C ARG A 518 0.07 -3.09 21.30
N VAL A 519 -0.07 -3.93 20.27
CA VAL A 519 0.90 -5.00 19.96
C VAL A 519 2.27 -4.40 19.70
N ARG A 520 2.36 -3.39 18.82
CA ARG A 520 3.63 -2.76 18.47
C ARG A 520 4.28 -1.98 19.61
N ALA A 521 3.49 -1.38 20.48
CA ALA A 521 4.00 -0.71 21.67
C ALA A 521 4.65 -1.68 22.65
N LYS A 522 4.10 -2.90 22.80
CA LYS A 522 4.60 -3.90 23.74
C LYS A 522 5.68 -4.81 23.12
N TYR A 523 5.56 -5.13 21.84
CA TYR A 523 6.43 -6.06 21.11
C TYR A 523 7.02 -5.40 19.85
N PRO A 524 7.87 -4.38 20.00
CA PRO A 524 8.37 -3.61 18.87
C PRO A 524 9.29 -4.42 17.95
N ASP A 525 9.96 -5.47 18.45
CA ASP A 525 11.03 -6.19 17.72
C ASP A 525 10.57 -7.43 16.95
N VAL A 526 9.33 -7.89 17.18
CA VAL A 526 8.78 -9.07 16.48
C VAL A 526 8.43 -8.69 15.06
N VAL A 527 8.91 -9.48 14.10
CA VAL A 527 8.52 -9.34 12.69
C VAL A 527 7.10 -9.87 12.53
N ILE A 528 6.21 -9.07 11.94
CA ILE A 528 4.83 -9.47 11.66
C ILE A 528 4.56 -9.33 10.17
N GLN A 529 4.14 -10.44 9.54
CA GLN A 529 3.66 -10.46 8.16
C GLN A 529 2.15 -10.30 8.13
N ASP A 530 1.66 -9.38 7.34
CA ASP A 530 0.24 -9.25 7.01
C ASP A 530 -0.17 -10.28 5.96
N CYS A 531 -1.29 -10.95 6.19
CA CYS A 531 -1.93 -11.86 5.26
C CYS A 531 -3.46 -11.67 5.33
N ALA A 532 -4.13 -11.83 4.22
CA ALA A 532 -5.59 -11.88 4.13
C ALA A 532 -6.00 -12.75 2.93
N SER A 533 -5.81 -14.06 3.05
CA SER A 533 -5.82 -15.00 1.92
C SER A 533 -4.88 -14.49 0.80
N GLY A 534 -3.62 -14.33 1.10
CA GLY A 534 -2.68 -13.64 0.23
C GLY A 534 -2.64 -12.12 0.49
N GLY A 535 -2.51 -11.33 -0.58
CA GLY A 535 -2.38 -9.87 -0.53
C GLY A 535 -3.70 -9.11 -0.34
N GLY A 536 -4.73 -9.76 0.18
CA GLY A 536 -6.08 -9.20 0.24
C GLY A 536 -6.24 -7.92 1.06
N ARG A 537 -5.24 -7.52 1.86
CA ARG A 537 -5.19 -6.22 2.56
C ARG A 537 -3.81 -5.58 2.58
N ALA A 538 -2.99 -5.91 1.57
CA ALA A 538 -1.72 -5.23 1.35
C ALA A 538 -1.97 -3.79 0.90
N ASN A 539 -1.90 -2.84 1.84
CA ASN A 539 -2.19 -1.42 1.63
C ASN A 539 -1.43 -0.52 2.61
N TYR A 540 -1.36 0.76 2.34
CA TYR A 540 -0.67 1.74 3.17
C TYR A 540 -1.37 2.06 4.49
N GLY A 541 -2.61 1.62 4.70
CA GLY A 541 -3.31 1.76 5.98
C GLY A 541 -2.82 0.79 7.05
N LEU A 542 -2.41 -0.44 6.66
CA LEU A 542 -1.87 -1.45 7.57
C LEU A 542 -0.35 -1.61 7.51
N LEU A 543 0.29 -1.23 6.41
CA LEU A 543 1.74 -1.32 6.26
C LEU A 543 2.54 -0.81 7.48
N PRO A 544 2.13 0.27 8.18
CA PRO A 544 2.84 0.77 9.35
C PRO A 544 2.89 -0.17 10.56
N TYR A 545 1.99 -1.12 10.61
CA TYR A 545 1.87 -2.06 11.72
C TYR A 545 2.49 -3.43 11.43
N PHE A 546 2.88 -3.65 10.16
CA PHE A 546 3.47 -4.89 9.67
C PHE A 546 4.86 -4.64 9.10
N ASP A 547 5.65 -5.68 8.95
CA ASP A 547 7.02 -5.59 8.41
C ASP A 547 7.07 -5.95 6.94
N GLU A 548 6.11 -6.78 6.52
CA GLU A 548 5.95 -7.31 5.17
C GLU A 548 4.55 -7.87 5.01
N PHE A 549 4.17 -8.22 3.79
CA PHE A 549 2.92 -8.92 3.51
C PHE A 549 3.11 -10.12 2.57
N TRP A 550 2.19 -11.07 2.66
CA TRP A 550 2.06 -12.17 1.73
C TRP A 550 1.42 -11.67 0.44
N VAL A 551 2.12 -11.79 -0.69
CA VAL A 551 1.64 -11.19 -1.97
C VAL A 551 0.42 -11.95 -2.50
N SER A 552 0.41 -13.27 -2.43
CA SER A 552 -0.66 -14.13 -2.90
C SER A 552 -0.51 -15.56 -2.38
N ASP A 553 -1.63 -16.21 -2.11
CA ASP A 553 -1.69 -17.66 -1.86
C ASP A 553 -1.32 -18.48 -3.10
N ASN A 554 -1.35 -17.88 -4.27
CA ASN A 554 -0.87 -18.49 -5.49
C ASN A 554 0.66 -18.35 -5.59
N THR A 555 1.34 -19.46 -5.42
CA THR A 555 2.79 -19.56 -5.48
C THR A 555 3.32 -20.03 -6.84
N ASP A 556 2.47 -20.15 -7.87
CA ASP A 556 2.91 -20.44 -9.22
C ASP A 556 3.89 -19.38 -9.75
N ALA A 557 5.10 -19.79 -10.06
CA ALA A 557 6.16 -18.86 -10.41
C ALA A 557 5.84 -17.97 -11.62
N LEU A 558 5.13 -18.49 -12.65
CA LEU A 558 4.74 -17.67 -13.79
C LEU A 558 3.71 -16.59 -13.39
N GLN A 559 2.65 -16.97 -12.66
CA GLN A 559 1.65 -16.00 -12.23
C GLN A 559 2.21 -15.00 -11.23
N ARG A 560 3.19 -15.41 -10.42
CA ARG A 560 3.91 -14.50 -9.51
C ARG A 560 4.71 -13.42 -10.25
N VAL A 561 5.20 -13.66 -11.48
CA VAL A 561 5.79 -12.59 -12.29
C VAL A 561 4.80 -11.43 -12.49
N PHE A 562 3.54 -11.73 -12.81
CA PHE A 562 2.51 -10.73 -13.01
C PHE A 562 2.08 -10.05 -11.70
N MET A 563 1.79 -10.84 -10.66
CA MET A 563 1.33 -10.30 -9.37
C MET A 563 2.41 -9.48 -8.67
N GLN A 564 3.68 -9.92 -8.68
CA GLN A 564 4.79 -9.16 -8.12
C GLN A 564 5.10 -7.92 -8.95
N TRP A 565 4.93 -7.97 -10.27
CA TRP A 565 5.03 -6.80 -11.14
C TRP A 565 4.03 -5.72 -10.74
N GLY A 566 2.72 -6.05 -10.70
CA GLY A 566 1.68 -5.11 -10.30
C GLY A 566 1.89 -4.56 -8.89
N THR A 567 2.21 -5.44 -7.93
CA THR A 567 2.49 -5.03 -6.55
C THR A 567 3.67 -4.07 -6.46
N SER A 568 4.70 -4.24 -7.30
CA SER A 568 5.91 -3.41 -7.31
C SER A 568 5.70 -1.96 -7.74
N TYR A 569 4.52 -1.61 -8.25
CA TYR A 569 4.20 -0.21 -8.58
C TYR A 569 4.20 0.68 -7.34
N PHE A 570 3.76 0.14 -6.20
CA PHE A 570 3.64 0.91 -4.97
C PHE A 570 4.47 0.35 -3.80
N PHE A 571 4.84 -0.93 -3.81
CA PHE A 571 5.48 -1.55 -2.65
C PHE A 571 6.91 -2.02 -2.96
N PRO A 572 7.88 -1.74 -2.06
CA PRO A 572 9.27 -2.18 -2.22
C PRO A 572 9.42 -3.68 -2.01
N ALA A 573 10.45 -4.29 -2.62
CA ALA A 573 10.73 -5.72 -2.54
C ALA A 573 10.86 -6.26 -1.11
N ILE A 574 11.36 -5.44 -0.17
CA ILE A 574 11.48 -5.82 1.25
C ILE A 574 10.12 -6.16 1.89
N ALA A 575 9.03 -5.57 1.38
CA ALA A 575 7.67 -5.82 1.87
C ALA A 575 6.98 -7.00 1.19
N MET A 576 7.46 -7.44 0.02
CA MET A 576 6.79 -8.42 -0.84
C MET A 576 7.35 -9.84 -0.62
N ALA A 577 6.69 -10.65 0.21
CA ALA A 577 7.08 -12.05 0.40
C ALA A 577 6.88 -12.88 -0.87
N SER A 578 7.93 -13.60 -1.29
CA SER A 578 7.96 -14.41 -2.50
C SER A 578 8.62 -15.75 -2.22
N HIS A 579 7.88 -16.84 -2.44
CA HIS A 579 8.29 -18.18 -2.03
C HIS A 579 8.53 -19.11 -3.21
N ILE A 580 9.53 -19.99 -3.06
CA ILE A 580 9.77 -21.16 -3.89
C ILE A 580 8.78 -22.22 -3.44
N SER A 581 7.93 -22.71 -4.35
CA SER A 581 6.89 -23.71 -4.05
C SER A 581 7.14 -25.06 -4.72
N ALA A 582 6.30 -26.04 -4.37
CA ALA A 582 6.30 -27.37 -4.98
C ALA A 582 5.82 -27.33 -6.44
N VAL A 583 6.15 -28.39 -7.19
CA VAL A 583 5.58 -28.68 -8.49
C VAL A 583 5.07 -30.13 -8.52
N PRO A 584 3.91 -30.40 -9.16
CA PRO A 584 2.97 -29.42 -9.74
C PRO A 584 2.48 -28.43 -8.70
N ASN A 585 2.31 -27.14 -9.08
CA ASN A 585 1.82 -26.10 -8.16
C ASN A 585 0.40 -26.45 -7.66
N HIS A 586 0.13 -26.20 -6.38
CA HIS A 586 -1.14 -26.59 -5.75
C HIS A 586 -2.37 -25.85 -6.30
N ALA A 587 -2.20 -24.61 -6.75
CA ALA A 587 -3.31 -23.78 -7.23
C ALA A 587 -3.69 -24.06 -8.68
N ILE A 588 -2.69 -24.26 -9.56
CA ILE A 588 -2.91 -24.33 -11.01
C ILE A 588 -2.29 -25.57 -11.70
N TYR A 589 -1.64 -26.45 -10.93
CA TYR A 589 -1.03 -27.69 -11.41
C TYR A 589 0.07 -27.52 -12.46
N ARG A 590 0.69 -26.33 -12.57
CA ARG A 590 1.82 -26.08 -13.45
C ARG A 590 3.10 -26.66 -12.87
N THR A 591 3.95 -27.20 -13.77
CA THR A 591 5.30 -27.66 -13.44
C THR A 591 6.33 -26.76 -14.12
N THR A 592 7.13 -26.05 -13.33
CA THR A 592 8.25 -25.22 -13.79
C THR A 592 9.57 -25.72 -13.20
N SER A 593 10.69 -25.34 -13.82
CA SER A 593 12.02 -25.73 -13.33
C SER A 593 12.32 -25.10 -11.96
N ILE A 594 13.17 -25.75 -11.18
CA ILE A 594 13.63 -25.18 -9.89
C ILE A 594 14.31 -23.82 -10.10
N LYS A 595 15.06 -23.67 -11.20
CA LYS A 595 15.70 -22.39 -11.56
C LYS A 595 14.66 -21.28 -11.73
N PHE A 596 13.58 -21.51 -12.50
CA PHE A 596 12.57 -20.49 -12.73
C PHE A 596 11.86 -20.09 -11.42
N ARG A 597 11.53 -21.07 -10.56
CA ARG A 597 10.95 -20.82 -9.23
C ARG A 597 11.87 -19.99 -8.34
N CYS A 598 13.16 -20.33 -8.29
CA CYS A 598 14.16 -19.58 -7.52
C CYS A 598 14.32 -18.15 -8.06
N ASP A 599 14.47 -17.99 -9.37
CA ASP A 599 14.73 -16.67 -9.99
C ASP A 599 13.55 -15.72 -9.83
N VAL A 600 12.31 -16.23 -9.86
CA VAL A 600 11.12 -15.41 -9.55
C VAL A 600 11.07 -15.05 -8.07
N ALA A 601 11.29 -16.00 -7.18
CA ALA A 601 11.24 -15.76 -5.74
C ALA A 601 12.34 -14.78 -5.28
N MET A 602 13.52 -14.82 -5.89
CA MET A 602 14.66 -13.93 -5.59
C MET A 602 14.41 -12.46 -6.00
N SER A 603 13.41 -12.17 -6.83
CA SER A 603 13.07 -10.79 -7.21
C SER A 603 12.25 -10.05 -6.13
N GLY A 604 11.86 -10.73 -5.06
CA GLY A 604 11.21 -10.20 -3.88
C GLY A 604 11.92 -10.59 -2.60
N ARG A 605 11.21 -10.65 -1.49
CA ARG A 605 11.71 -11.18 -0.22
C ARG A 605 11.64 -12.71 -0.25
N LEU A 606 12.78 -13.35 -0.50
CA LEU A 606 12.90 -14.78 -0.70
C LEU A 606 12.44 -15.60 0.50
N GLY A 607 11.62 -16.60 0.27
CA GLY A 607 11.26 -17.68 1.16
C GLY A 607 10.95 -18.98 0.41
N MET A 608 10.50 -19.98 1.14
CA MET A 608 10.08 -21.27 0.61
C MET A 608 8.73 -21.69 1.22
N GLU A 609 7.92 -22.38 0.45
CA GLU A 609 6.66 -22.97 0.90
C GLU A 609 6.50 -24.33 0.20
N ILE A 610 7.18 -25.34 0.72
CA ILE A 610 7.35 -26.64 0.11
C ILE A 610 7.67 -27.66 1.20
N GLN A 611 7.36 -28.94 0.96
CA GLN A 611 7.86 -30.05 1.78
C GLN A 611 9.26 -30.49 1.30
N PRO A 612 10.36 -30.14 2.00
CA PRO A 612 11.71 -30.39 1.51
C PRO A 612 12.06 -31.86 1.31
N LYS A 613 11.42 -32.78 2.05
CA LYS A 613 11.66 -34.24 1.87
C LYS A 613 11.23 -34.75 0.49
N ASN A 614 10.33 -33.99 -0.21
CA ASN A 614 9.85 -34.35 -1.55
C ASN A 614 10.74 -33.78 -2.67
N MET A 615 11.72 -32.93 -2.34
CA MET A 615 12.68 -32.38 -3.29
C MET A 615 13.79 -33.39 -3.58
N THR A 616 14.27 -33.40 -4.82
CA THR A 616 15.47 -34.18 -5.17
C THR A 616 16.73 -33.56 -4.55
N ASP A 617 17.82 -34.34 -4.48
CA ASP A 617 19.10 -33.83 -3.95
C ASP A 617 19.66 -32.71 -4.85
N GLU A 618 19.43 -32.78 -6.16
CA GLU A 618 19.80 -31.74 -7.13
C GLU A 618 19.01 -30.45 -6.88
N GLU A 619 17.70 -30.53 -6.65
CA GLU A 619 16.87 -29.37 -6.32
C GLU A 619 17.31 -28.72 -4.99
N LYS A 620 17.60 -29.54 -3.96
CA LYS A 620 18.13 -29.04 -2.68
C LYS A 620 19.49 -28.35 -2.84
N ALA A 621 20.37 -28.96 -3.65
CA ALA A 621 21.69 -28.36 -3.95
C ALA A 621 21.55 -27.03 -4.70
N PHE A 622 20.63 -26.96 -5.67
CA PHE A 622 20.33 -25.74 -6.40
C PHE A 622 19.77 -24.64 -5.47
N CYS A 623 18.80 -24.99 -4.62
CA CYS A 623 18.24 -24.04 -3.65
C CYS A 623 19.30 -23.53 -2.66
N ARG A 624 20.22 -24.39 -2.21
CA ARG A 624 21.32 -23.98 -1.34
C ARG A 624 22.22 -22.94 -2.02
N GLN A 625 22.54 -23.14 -3.30
CA GLN A 625 23.33 -22.17 -4.06
C GLN A 625 22.54 -20.87 -4.26
N ALA A 626 21.27 -20.95 -4.65
CA ALA A 626 20.39 -19.79 -4.85
C ALA A 626 20.22 -18.98 -3.57
N ILE A 627 20.05 -19.62 -2.42
CA ILE A 627 19.98 -18.97 -1.11
C ILE A 627 21.31 -18.28 -0.77
N THR A 628 22.45 -18.93 -1.07
CA THR A 628 23.78 -18.33 -0.86
C THR A 628 23.97 -17.09 -1.71
N ASP A 629 23.60 -17.14 -2.99
CA ASP A 629 23.64 -16.00 -3.90
C ASP A 629 22.66 -14.91 -3.47
N TYR A 630 21.44 -15.28 -3.07
CA TYR A 630 20.45 -14.30 -2.59
C TYR A 630 20.96 -13.54 -1.36
N LYS A 631 21.56 -14.18 -0.38
CA LYS A 631 22.15 -13.51 0.79
C LYS A 631 23.15 -12.42 0.39
N ARG A 632 23.90 -12.62 -0.71
CA ARG A 632 24.86 -11.66 -1.24
C ARG A 632 24.19 -10.48 -1.96
N ILE A 633 23.13 -10.76 -2.74
CA ILE A 633 22.40 -9.74 -3.49
C ILE A 633 21.23 -9.13 -2.73
N ARG A 634 20.81 -9.74 -1.62
CA ARG A 634 19.66 -9.33 -0.79
C ARG A 634 19.64 -7.84 -0.44
N PRO A 635 20.78 -7.22 -0.03
CA PRO A 635 20.79 -5.78 0.24
C PRO A 635 20.39 -4.93 -0.99
N VAL A 636 20.79 -5.36 -2.19
CA VAL A 636 20.44 -4.64 -3.42
C VAL A 636 18.96 -4.84 -3.76
N VAL A 637 18.45 -6.07 -3.65
CA VAL A 637 17.04 -6.37 -3.95
C VAL A 637 16.09 -5.69 -2.96
N GLN A 638 16.39 -5.77 -1.65
CA GLN A 638 15.47 -5.26 -0.62
C GLN A 638 15.54 -3.74 -0.42
N PHE A 639 16.70 -3.11 -0.66
CA PHE A 639 16.89 -1.69 -0.38
C PHE A 639 17.21 -0.84 -1.61
N GLY A 640 17.53 -1.45 -2.75
CA GLY A 640 17.84 -0.74 -3.99
C GLY A 640 16.61 -0.11 -4.64
N ASP A 641 16.87 0.80 -5.57
CA ASP A 641 15.84 1.40 -6.41
C ASP A 641 15.42 0.44 -7.50
N LEU A 642 14.11 0.22 -7.62
CA LEU A 642 13.52 -0.62 -8.65
C LEU A 642 13.44 0.13 -9.99
N TYR A 643 13.82 -0.56 -11.07
CA TYR A 643 13.56 -0.19 -12.44
C TYR A 643 12.86 -1.33 -13.16
N ARG A 644 11.59 -1.17 -13.48
CA ARG A 644 10.87 -2.05 -14.40
C ARG A 644 11.34 -1.71 -15.80
N LEU A 645 11.67 -2.71 -16.61
CA LEU A 645 12.31 -2.50 -17.93
C LEU A 645 11.43 -3.01 -19.07
N HIS A 646 10.85 -4.19 -18.90
CA HIS A 646 9.99 -4.83 -19.89
C HIS A 646 8.78 -5.44 -19.20
N SER A 647 7.59 -4.94 -19.54
CA SER A 647 6.36 -5.32 -18.88
C SER A 647 5.86 -6.70 -19.33
N PRO A 648 5.44 -7.59 -18.41
CA PRO A 648 4.79 -8.85 -18.77
C PRO A 648 3.45 -8.65 -19.50
N TYR A 649 2.89 -7.43 -19.45
CA TYR A 649 1.65 -7.06 -20.14
C TYR A 649 1.87 -6.48 -21.55
N SER A 650 3.12 -6.38 -22.03
CA SER A 650 3.44 -5.84 -23.37
C SER A 650 3.00 -6.73 -24.54
N GLY A 651 2.66 -7.99 -24.28
CA GLY A 651 2.20 -8.94 -25.30
C GLY A 651 3.31 -9.70 -26.03
N ASP A 652 4.58 -9.43 -25.75
CA ASP A 652 5.74 -10.12 -26.35
C ASP A 652 6.32 -11.25 -25.48
N ASN A 653 5.58 -11.63 -24.42
CA ASN A 653 5.89 -12.78 -23.57
C ASN A 653 7.26 -12.70 -22.86
N LEU A 654 7.68 -11.49 -22.56
CA LEU A 654 8.90 -11.20 -21.82
C LEU A 654 8.59 -10.34 -20.61
N ALA A 655 9.42 -10.45 -19.59
CA ALA A 655 9.42 -9.50 -18.48
C ALA A 655 10.86 -9.28 -18.01
N SER A 656 11.17 -8.07 -17.54
CA SER A 656 12.45 -7.78 -16.92
C SER A 656 12.38 -6.58 -16.00
N LEU A 657 13.11 -6.66 -14.89
CA LEU A 657 13.29 -5.58 -13.94
C LEU A 657 14.71 -5.64 -13.36
N MET A 658 15.11 -4.56 -12.71
CA MET A 658 16.36 -4.55 -11.98
C MET A 658 16.28 -3.68 -10.72
N TYR A 659 17.14 -4.01 -9.77
CA TYR A 659 17.39 -3.21 -8.58
C TYR A 659 18.79 -2.63 -8.64
N VAL A 660 18.94 -1.36 -8.27
CA VAL A 660 20.23 -0.65 -8.26
C VAL A 660 20.48 -0.10 -6.87
N SER A 661 21.65 -0.37 -6.30
CA SER A 661 22.04 0.19 -5.00
C SER A 661 22.12 1.72 -5.05
N ALA A 662 21.82 2.40 -3.95
CA ALA A 662 21.81 3.88 -3.88
C ALA A 662 23.13 4.52 -4.31
N ASP A 663 24.27 3.86 -4.02
CA ASP A 663 25.61 4.30 -4.44
C ASP A 663 25.97 3.90 -5.87
N LYS A 664 25.08 3.19 -6.56
CA LYS A 664 25.27 2.64 -7.90
C LYS A 664 26.50 1.74 -8.07
N GLN A 665 26.95 1.12 -6.98
CA GLN A 665 28.07 0.18 -7.02
C GLN A 665 27.61 -1.21 -7.46
N LYS A 666 26.37 -1.58 -7.17
CA LYS A 666 25.82 -2.90 -7.46
C LYS A 666 24.43 -2.79 -8.06
N ALA A 667 24.12 -3.71 -8.95
CA ALA A 667 22.77 -3.90 -9.46
C ALA A 667 22.48 -5.39 -9.64
N VAL A 668 21.18 -5.74 -9.59
CA VAL A 668 20.71 -7.10 -9.87
C VAL A 668 19.61 -7.00 -10.91
N PHE A 669 19.79 -7.69 -12.01
CA PHE A 669 18.89 -7.71 -13.15
C PHE A 669 18.22 -9.07 -13.25
N PHE A 670 16.88 -9.05 -13.41
CA PHE A 670 16.04 -10.22 -13.61
C PHE A 670 15.38 -10.15 -14.98
N TRP A 671 15.37 -11.29 -15.67
CA TRP A 671 14.73 -11.44 -16.96
C TRP A 671 13.99 -12.77 -17.03
N TRP A 672 12.77 -12.74 -17.54
CA TRP A 672 11.91 -13.89 -17.70
C TRP A 672 11.35 -13.97 -19.12
N LYS A 673 11.39 -15.17 -19.70
CA LYS A 673 10.65 -15.53 -20.91
C LYS A 673 9.43 -16.34 -20.47
N LEU A 674 8.25 -15.77 -20.73
CA LEU A 674 6.99 -16.28 -20.22
C LEU A 674 6.38 -17.35 -21.12
N GLU A 675 6.55 -17.25 -22.45
CA GLU A 675 6.10 -18.21 -23.44
C GLU A 675 7.06 -18.26 -24.62
N THR A 676 7.11 -19.39 -25.33
CA THR A 676 8.02 -19.59 -26.46
C THR A 676 7.25 -19.70 -27.75
N PHE A 677 7.57 -18.82 -28.72
CA PHE A 677 7.11 -18.90 -30.09
C PHE A 677 8.27 -19.21 -31.02
N LYS A 678 8.00 -20.02 -32.09
CA LYS A 678 8.98 -20.32 -33.12
C LYS A 678 9.36 -19.02 -33.86
N ASN A 679 10.66 -18.78 -34.05
CA ASN A 679 11.21 -17.60 -34.73
C ASN A 679 10.90 -16.26 -34.02
N GLN A 680 10.62 -16.28 -32.73
CA GLN A 680 10.49 -15.03 -31.97
C GLN A 680 11.83 -14.30 -31.89
N HIS A 681 11.82 -13.03 -32.30
CA HIS A 681 12.95 -12.15 -32.08
C HIS A 681 12.97 -11.69 -30.62
N LEU A 682 14.09 -11.88 -29.95
CA LEU A 682 14.29 -11.38 -28.60
C LEU A 682 15.03 -10.04 -28.67
N PRO A 683 14.42 -8.93 -28.23
CA PRO A 683 15.08 -7.63 -28.28
C PRO A 683 16.23 -7.58 -27.26
N ARG A 684 17.21 -6.69 -27.52
CA ARG A 684 18.18 -6.32 -26.50
C ARG A 684 17.47 -5.64 -25.35
N VAL A 685 17.80 -6.03 -24.13
CA VAL A 685 17.22 -5.41 -22.94
C VAL A 685 18.14 -4.28 -22.49
N LYS A 686 17.62 -3.05 -22.53
CA LYS A 686 18.31 -1.86 -22.02
C LYS A 686 18.10 -1.79 -20.51
N MET A 687 19.17 -1.53 -19.79
CA MET A 687 19.16 -1.34 -18.35
C MET A 687 18.83 0.11 -17.97
N ALA A 688 18.59 0.38 -16.71
CA ALA A 688 18.30 1.72 -16.20
C ALA A 688 18.97 1.97 -14.84
N GLY A 689 19.09 3.23 -14.43
CA GLY A 689 19.57 3.62 -13.12
C GLY A 689 21.06 3.51 -12.85
N LEU A 690 21.84 2.95 -13.78
CA LEU A 690 23.29 2.81 -13.64
C LEU A 690 24.01 4.17 -13.75
N ASP A 691 25.26 4.22 -13.26
CA ASP A 691 26.14 5.35 -13.55
C ASP A 691 26.76 5.17 -14.94
N ALA A 692 26.49 6.11 -15.86
CA ALA A 692 26.93 6.04 -17.25
C ALA A 692 28.45 5.91 -17.41
N ASN A 693 29.23 6.46 -16.48
CA ASN A 693 30.67 6.55 -16.53
C ASN A 693 31.40 5.38 -15.83
N ARG A 694 30.68 4.52 -15.12
CA ARG A 694 31.27 3.37 -14.45
C ARG A 694 31.26 2.14 -15.34
N MET A 695 32.26 1.29 -15.16
CA MET A 695 32.30 -0.05 -15.73
C MET A 695 31.63 -1.02 -14.75
N TYR A 696 30.81 -1.92 -15.27
CA TYR A 696 30.13 -2.95 -14.47
C TYR A 696 30.51 -4.32 -15.00
N ARG A 697 31.11 -5.13 -14.11
CA ARG A 697 31.36 -6.55 -14.37
C ARG A 697 30.10 -7.34 -14.14
N ILE A 698 29.77 -8.24 -15.08
CA ILE A 698 28.53 -9.01 -15.10
C ILE A 698 28.79 -10.46 -14.71
N HIS A 699 28.00 -10.99 -13.80
CA HIS A 699 27.98 -12.39 -13.41
C HIS A 699 26.55 -12.94 -13.46
N GLU A 700 26.38 -14.09 -14.16
CA GLU A 700 25.10 -14.81 -14.17
C GLU A 700 24.98 -15.71 -12.95
N LEU A 701 23.88 -15.54 -12.20
CA LEU A 701 23.50 -16.36 -11.04
C LEU A 701 22.61 -17.52 -11.47
N ASN A 702 22.55 -18.58 -10.64
CA ASN A 702 21.64 -19.72 -10.84
C ASN A 702 21.79 -20.36 -12.23
N ARG A 703 23.01 -20.41 -12.77
CA ARG A 703 23.26 -20.97 -14.08
C ARG A 703 23.06 -22.49 -14.09
N VAL A 704 22.32 -23.00 -15.07
CA VAL A 704 22.10 -24.43 -15.31
C VAL A 704 22.76 -24.92 -16.59
N ASP A 705 23.25 -24.00 -17.46
CA ASP A 705 23.87 -24.31 -18.72
C ASP A 705 25.40 -24.34 -18.60
N ASP A 706 26.03 -25.27 -19.31
CA ASP A 706 27.50 -25.31 -19.42
C ASP A 706 28.06 -24.13 -20.22
N THR A 707 27.26 -23.55 -21.11
CA THR A 707 27.65 -22.41 -21.93
C THR A 707 27.23 -21.09 -21.27
N PRO A 708 28.17 -20.28 -20.79
CA PRO A 708 27.88 -18.99 -20.21
C PRO A 708 27.34 -18.01 -21.23
N LEU A 709 26.59 -17.01 -20.75
CA LEU A 709 26.19 -15.87 -21.57
C LEU A 709 27.42 -15.17 -22.15
N SER A 710 27.27 -14.56 -23.33
CA SER A 710 28.35 -13.81 -23.98
C SER A 710 28.92 -12.66 -23.16
N CYS A 711 28.14 -12.16 -22.20
CA CYS A 711 28.53 -11.09 -21.27
C CYS A 711 29.15 -11.60 -19.96
N GLU A 712 29.14 -12.90 -19.65
CA GLU A 712 29.66 -13.46 -18.42
C GLU A 712 31.12 -13.08 -18.18
N GLY A 713 31.44 -12.58 -17.00
CA GLY A 713 32.76 -12.15 -16.58
C GLY A 713 33.30 -10.88 -17.30
N LYS A 714 32.54 -10.27 -18.20
CA LYS A 714 32.95 -9.06 -18.92
C LYS A 714 32.45 -7.80 -18.25
N ALA A 715 33.20 -6.71 -18.43
CA ALA A 715 32.81 -5.39 -17.96
C ALA A 715 32.30 -4.52 -19.11
N TYR A 716 31.22 -3.80 -18.87
CA TYR A 716 30.59 -2.85 -19.80
C TYR A 716 30.35 -1.53 -19.11
N SER A 717 30.46 -0.41 -19.83
CA SER A 717 30.07 0.87 -19.25
C SER A 717 28.56 0.94 -18.98
N GLY A 718 28.17 1.64 -17.92
CA GLY A 718 26.75 1.90 -17.66
C GLY A 718 26.07 2.58 -18.85
N ALA A 719 26.75 3.48 -19.55
CA ALA A 719 26.26 4.09 -20.81
C ALA A 719 25.90 3.03 -21.85
N PHE A 720 26.77 2.05 -22.11
CA PHE A 720 26.49 0.97 -23.05
C PHE A 720 25.29 0.13 -22.61
N LEU A 721 25.23 -0.25 -21.33
CA LEU A 721 24.14 -1.08 -20.78
C LEU A 721 22.78 -0.36 -20.86
N MET A 722 22.76 0.96 -20.65
CA MET A 722 21.52 1.75 -20.72
C MET A 722 21.10 2.14 -22.14
N GLN A 723 22.04 2.36 -23.05
CA GLN A 723 21.74 2.81 -24.42
C GLN A 723 21.57 1.66 -25.41
N THR A 724 22.43 0.64 -25.31
CA THR A 724 22.49 -0.49 -26.23
C THR A 724 21.86 -1.75 -25.65
N GLY A 725 22.08 -2.01 -24.36
CA GLY A 725 21.58 -3.18 -23.65
C GLY A 725 22.30 -4.49 -24.00
N LEU A 726 21.81 -5.58 -23.40
CA LEU A 726 22.34 -6.93 -23.57
C LEU A 726 21.36 -7.84 -24.31
N GLU A 727 21.91 -8.80 -25.03
CA GLU A 727 21.15 -9.90 -25.60
C GLU A 727 20.92 -10.97 -24.52
N MET A 728 19.65 -11.40 -24.37
CA MET A 728 19.27 -12.47 -23.45
C MET A 728 18.82 -13.69 -24.27
N PRO A 729 19.78 -14.49 -24.78
CA PRO A 729 19.42 -15.67 -25.53
C PRO A 729 18.74 -16.69 -24.61
N VAL A 730 17.78 -17.42 -25.17
CA VAL A 730 17.24 -18.62 -24.54
C VAL A 730 18.39 -19.61 -24.38
N SER A 731 18.34 -20.42 -23.33
CA SER A 731 19.31 -21.50 -23.13
C SER A 731 19.50 -22.36 -24.39
N HIS A 732 20.75 -22.60 -24.79
CA HIS A 732 21.07 -23.38 -25.97
C HIS A 732 20.94 -24.90 -25.77
N ASN A 733 20.77 -25.38 -24.54
CA ASN A 733 20.42 -26.79 -24.30
C ASN A 733 18.93 -27.02 -24.58
N VAL A 734 18.53 -26.66 -25.80
CA VAL A 734 17.20 -26.88 -26.31
C VAL A 734 17.08 -28.36 -26.63
N ASP A 735 16.58 -29.12 -25.71
CA ASP A 735 15.97 -30.39 -26.07
C ASP A 735 14.69 -30.06 -26.85
N TYR A 736 14.78 -30.15 -28.18
CA TYR A 736 13.65 -29.89 -29.08
C TYR A 736 12.44 -30.77 -28.83
N SER A 737 12.58 -31.80 -28.00
CA SER A 737 11.49 -32.64 -27.51
C SER A 737 10.75 -32.06 -26.32
N LYS A 738 11.27 -31.01 -25.67
CA LYS A 738 10.70 -30.37 -24.50
C LYS A 738 10.28 -28.93 -24.78
N ARG A 739 9.22 -28.50 -24.15
CA ARG A 739 8.75 -27.12 -24.19
C ARG A 739 9.74 -26.23 -23.42
N ASN A 740 10.21 -25.15 -24.04
CA ASN A 740 11.15 -24.19 -23.43
C ASN A 740 10.45 -22.93 -22.90
N ASP A 741 9.19 -23.08 -22.46
CA ASP A 741 8.48 -22.02 -21.76
C ASP A 741 9.12 -21.82 -20.39
N TRP A 742 8.93 -20.63 -19.84
CA TRP A 742 9.31 -20.25 -18.47
C TRP A 742 10.81 -20.37 -18.22
N SER A 743 11.62 -19.70 -19.07
CA SER A 743 13.06 -19.54 -18.84
C SER A 743 13.37 -18.23 -18.12
N SER A 744 14.49 -18.19 -17.42
CA SER A 744 14.91 -17.02 -16.64
C SER A 744 16.41 -16.82 -16.63
N ARG A 745 16.83 -15.55 -16.43
CA ARG A 745 18.22 -15.14 -16.21
C ARG A 745 18.28 -14.16 -15.04
N VAL A 746 19.27 -14.30 -14.20
CA VAL A 746 19.57 -13.35 -13.13
C VAL A 746 21.00 -12.93 -13.27
N LEU A 747 21.26 -11.62 -13.39
CA LEU A 747 22.60 -11.07 -13.51
C LEU A 747 22.90 -10.17 -12.33
N GLU A 748 24.06 -10.38 -11.71
CA GLU A 748 24.68 -9.44 -10.79
C GLU A 748 25.65 -8.54 -11.55
N LEU A 749 25.56 -7.25 -11.33
CA LEU A 749 26.43 -6.22 -11.87
C LEU A 749 27.20 -5.57 -10.72
N VAL A 750 28.53 -5.55 -10.84
CA VAL A 750 29.39 -4.95 -9.81
C VAL A 750 30.29 -3.92 -10.50
N ALA A 751 30.27 -2.67 -10.00
CA ALA A 751 31.13 -1.60 -10.48
C ALA A 751 32.60 -1.89 -10.17
N GLU A 752 33.48 -1.54 -11.15
CA GLU A 752 34.93 -1.63 -11.05
C GLU A 752 35.56 -0.27 -10.75
#